data_28612148a8f9d909b987d3c3fba67fcd
#
_entry.id   28612148a8f9d909b987d3c3fba67fcd
#
_cell.length_a   1.000
_cell.length_b   1.000
_cell.length_c   1.000
_cell.angle_alpha   90.00
_cell.angle_beta   90.00
_cell.angle_gamma   90.00
#
_symmetry.space_group_name_H-M   'P 1'
#
loop_
_entity.id
_entity.type
_entity.pdbx_description
1 polymer ?
#
loop_
_entity_poly.entity_id
_entity_poly.type
_entity_poly.pdbx_seq_one_letter_code
_entity_poly.pdbx_strand_id
1 'polypeptide(L)'
;MKRILFSLFSLLCIASSYAISLNGIEYTIDTLSMFPAGPGSTYYELRLLRADNGLGRLDAFLLAVDTRDPYVQVQQVLGKGKVVGCEIPSSMAKRSTTDTEIYFGGVNGDFFAYEAPVGTTIINGQYALTPFGSGGGRRHGGIDAEGRGVTAYTHTYSMQVQIPDESVLTINHVNGDRLENELVLYNHHKDATTKTNAYGTEVKIQLLEGETWKTTGTMKAKVLAKEENVGSMPLAAGYAVLSGHGSMQKELNKLNIGDELTLSFELRLDDELVNVAQFIGGDHYEAMILDDGKVAQSGFWNELHPRTGFGVSQTRDTIFMMVVDGRGVSKGCTTKVMAEILKHHGAWNAVNWDGGGSSCMYIRPFDQMNNGSDGKERAVTNAMFAVAHVPEVDNNVVSIAPYMPNYYLPRYGVAAPQFLGYNKYGVLVETNVTGVTLSCASEVGEILEDGRFLATGEKGGKLVATWGDITTELDVRISSTAPIAIRIDTVLCGPQPYKVEVEGTVGNNTVEILSSALTWSSADPTIATVDEEGNVEGKKNGMVVITGKLGTFTDQIVVKVEFPESDPLIWDDFRQASSWELKGSPTSFKPSLSIPEDPNTPVNLIFTYGSGRNPFIQLSKDSLLYSTPDKIRVPLTTNAVFEKVIVMIRANNSTTTDQVTFLNPKTGEENVLEIDVKERFGDDAAIYPLRFLALKMVPTSETPEGDCYVTLPGIIEVFSEQTTDVENINSTQSPFNLKYIQNGNLYIQAMDKTYNVLGTEVSK
;
A
#
# COMPACT_ATOMS: atom_id res chain seq x y z
N MET A 1 -41.84 11.76 -4.23
CA MET A 1 -40.64 12.30 -3.58
C MET A 1 -40.53 11.68 -2.18
N LYS A 2 -39.94 10.50 -2.08
CA LYS A 2 -39.56 9.91 -0.79
C LYS A 2 -38.08 10.27 -0.58
N ARG A 3 -37.82 11.08 0.44
CA ARG A 3 -36.45 11.36 0.90
C ARG A 3 -35.85 10.02 1.38
N ILE A 4 -34.88 9.48 0.65
CA ILE A 4 -34.00 8.44 1.13
C ILE A 4 -33.08 9.14 2.12
N LEU A 5 -33.42 9.01 3.40
CA LEU A 5 -32.51 9.35 4.50
C LEU A 5 -31.41 8.30 4.47
N PHE A 6 -30.23 8.68 4.01
CA PHE A 6 -29.01 7.97 4.39
C PHE A 6 -28.95 8.09 5.92
N SER A 7 -29.24 7.00 6.63
CA SER A 7 -28.85 6.89 8.02
C SER A 7 -27.35 6.76 8.09
N LEU A 8 -26.66 7.92 8.11
CA LEU A 8 -25.33 7.96 8.66
C LEU A 8 -25.46 7.38 10.08
N PHE A 9 -24.96 6.19 10.29
CA PHE A 9 -24.62 5.70 11.60
C PHE A 9 -23.51 6.65 12.10
N SER A 10 -23.94 7.74 12.75
CA SER A 10 -23.06 8.54 13.56
C SER A 10 -22.64 7.70 14.76
N LEU A 11 -21.74 6.73 14.53
CA LEU A 11 -20.82 6.36 15.59
C LEU A 11 -20.07 7.66 15.89
N LEU A 12 -20.36 8.23 17.04
CA LEU A 12 -19.60 9.34 17.62
C LEU A 12 -18.17 8.84 17.87
N CYS A 13 -17.39 8.64 16.82
CA CYS A 13 -15.94 8.61 16.92
C CYS A 13 -15.48 10.05 17.07
N ILE A 14 -15.63 10.54 18.28
CA ILE A 14 -14.85 11.68 18.74
C ILE A 14 -13.39 11.31 18.47
N ALA A 15 -12.72 11.97 17.55
CA ALA A 15 -11.28 11.82 17.33
C ALA A 15 -10.53 12.42 18.53
N SER A 16 -10.57 11.72 19.63
CA SER A 16 -9.54 11.74 20.65
C SER A 16 -8.52 10.67 20.24
N SER A 17 -7.24 10.91 20.42
CA SER A 17 -6.31 9.82 20.55
C SER A 17 -6.82 8.97 21.72
N TYR A 18 -7.64 7.94 21.40
CA TYR A 18 -8.11 7.02 22.41
C TYR A 18 -6.95 6.12 22.79
N ALA A 19 -6.66 6.09 24.08
CA ALA A 19 -5.80 5.04 24.59
C ALA A 19 -6.60 3.73 24.54
N ILE A 20 -6.04 2.70 23.91
CA ILE A 20 -6.54 1.34 23.97
C ILE A 20 -5.49 0.48 24.68
N SER A 21 -5.93 -0.36 25.62
CA SER A 21 -5.04 -1.33 26.25
C SER A 21 -5.03 -2.62 25.45
N LEU A 22 -3.89 -2.95 24.84
CA LEU A 22 -3.67 -4.17 24.07
C LEU A 22 -2.66 -5.05 24.80
N ASN A 23 -3.10 -6.22 25.23
CA ASN A 23 -2.30 -7.15 26.04
C ASN A 23 -1.63 -6.47 27.24
N GLY A 24 -2.35 -5.54 27.89
CA GLY A 24 -1.88 -4.79 29.06
C GLY A 24 -0.91 -3.65 28.76
N ILE A 25 -0.72 -3.30 27.49
CA ILE A 25 0.09 -2.16 27.04
C ILE A 25 -0.84 -1.10 26.46
N GLU A 26 -0.70 0.13 26.91
CA GLU A 26 -1.47 1.26 26.38
C GLU A 26 -0.93 1.72 25.03
N TYR A 27 -1.83 1.91 24.08
CA TYR A 27 -1.58 2.45 22.75
C TYR A 27 -2.46 3.67 22.50
N THR A 28 -1.93 4.66 21.81
CA THR A 28 -2.74 5.69 21.15
C THR A 28 -3.11 5.23 19.75
N ILE A 29 -4.36 5.48 19.33
CA ILE A 29 -4.83 5.19 17.98
C ILE A 29 -4.94 6.49 17.20
N ASP A 30 -4.23 6.57 16.07
CA ASP A 30 -4.41 7.61 15.06
C ASP A 30 -5.13 6.99 13.86
N THR A 31 -6.22 7.60 13.43
CA THR A 31 -6.90 7.24 12.19
C THR A 31 -6.31 8.06 11.05
N LEU A 32 -5.57 7.40 10.16
CA LEU A 32 -4.88 8.03 9.03
C LEU A 32 -5.80 8.27 7.84
N SER A 33 -6.75 7.35 7.62
CA SER A 33 -7.84 7.53 6.67
C SER A 33 -9.09 6.80 7.13
N MET A 34 -10.26 7.33 6.75
CA MET A 34 -11.54 6.71 7.04
C MET A 34 -12.56 7.17 6.00
N PHE A 35 -13.05 6.26 5.18
CA PHE A 35 -14.01 6.58 4.13
C PHE A 35 -14.89 5.39 3.78
N PRO A 36 -16.08 5.60 3.17
CA PRO A 36 -16.88 4.52 2.59
C PRO A 36 -16.10 3.86 1.44
N ALA A 37 -15.75 2.57 1.56
CA ALA A 37 -15.07 1.85 0.48
C ALA A 37 -16.04 1.46 -0.66
N GLY A 38 -17.31 1.33 -0.32
CA GLY A 38 -18.42 0.96 -1.21
C GLY A 38 -19.74 0.93 -0.42
N PRO A 39 -20.85 0.40 -1.02
CA PRO A 39 -22.12 0.31 -0.32
C PRO A 39 -22.01 -0.33 1.03
N GLY A 40 -22.67 0.22 2.05
CA GLY A 40 -22.74 -0.33 3.40
C GLY A 40 -21.39 -0.56 4.09
N SER A 41 -20.32 0.08 3.65
CA SER A 41 -18.98 -0.22 4.17
C SER A 41 -18.22 1.02 4.61
N THR A 42 -17.27 0.80 5.54
CA THR A 42 -16.30 1.82 5.94
C THR A 42 -14.91 1.17 6.05
N TYR A 43 -13.96 1.80 5.40
CA TYR A 43 -12.55 1.47 5.51
C TYR A 43 -11.87 2.36 6.53
N TYR A 44 -10.93 1.80 7.29
CA TYR A 44 -10.09 2.50 8.27
C TYR A 44 -8.63 2.14 8.06
N GLU A 45 -7.78 3.14 8.04
CA GLU A 45 -6.33 2.98 8.21
C GLU A 45 -5.93 3.54 9.58
N LEU A 46 -5.39 2.66 10.41
CA LEU A 46 -5.12 2.93 11.82
C LEU A 46 -3.63 2.80 12.11
N ARG A 47 -3.09 3.77 12.82
CA ARG A 47 -1.74 3.71 13.40
C ARG A 47 -1.85 3.66 14.90
N LEU A 48 -1.30 2.61 15.50
CA LEU A 48 -1.27 2.43 16.94
C LEU A 48 0.16 2.58 17.44
N LEU A 49 0.37 3.50 18.38
CA LEU A 49 1.69 3.78 18.98
C LEU A 49 1.65 3.53 20.48
N ARG A 50 2.68 2.85 20.98
CA ARG A 50 2.80 2.54 22.40
C ARG A 50 2.99 3.81 23.22
N ALA A 51 2.21 3.94 24.31
CA ALA A 51 2.28 5.10 25.19
C ALA A 51 3.54 5.11 26.09
N ASP A 52 4.20 3.97 26.28
CA ASP A 52 5.38 3.81 27.13
C ASP A 52 6.70 4.17 26.44
N ASN A 53 6.68 4.86 25.30
CA ASN A 53 7.81 5.13 24.43
C ASN A 53 8.59 3.87 23.97
N GLY A 54 7.99 2.69 24.13
CA GLY A 54 8.52 1.44 23.59
C GLY A 54 8.57 1.49 22.08
N LEU A 55 9.62 0.95 21.49
CA LEU A 55 9.77 0.83 20.05
C LEU A 55 8.74 -0.15 19.49
N GLY A 56 7.50 0.33 19.24
CA GLY A 56 6.43 -0.51 18.70
C GLY A 56 5.33 0.33 18.05
N ARG A 57 5.31 0.36 16.73
CA ARG A 57 4.21 0.87 15.91
C ARG A 57 3.48 -0.31 15.32
N LEU A 58 2.15 -0.26 15.34
CA LEU A 58 1.27 -1.16 14.60
C LEU A 58 0.50 -0.33 13.57
N ASP A 59 0.51 -0.78 12.34
CA ASP A 59 -0.36 -0.27 11.28
C ASP A 59 -1.42 -1.34 11.02
N ALA A 60 -2.70 -0.98 11.19
CA ALA A 60 -3.84 -1.85 11.02
C ALA A 60 -4.82 -1.26 10.00
N PHE A 61 -5.39 -2.12 9.19
CA PHE A 61 -6.29 -1.81 8.09
C PHE A 61 -7.57 -2.60 8.31
N LEU A 62 -8.69 -1.91 8.38
CA LEU A 62 -9.98 -2.52 8.71
C LEU A 62 -11.02 -2.12 7.67
N LEU A 63 -11.74 -3.11 7.15
CA LEU A 63 -12.95 -2.93 6.37
C LEU A 63 -14.13 -3.49 7.16
N ALA A 64 -15.04 -2.61 7.57
CA ALA A 64 -16.31 -2.96 8.19
C ALA A 64 -17.42 -2.91 7.14
N VAL A 65 -18.24 -3.97 7.06
CA VAL A 65 -19.30 -4.13 6.04
C VAL A 65 -20.61 -4.44 6.73
N ASP A 66 -21.60 -3.58 6.58
CA ASP A 66 -22.98 -3.79 7.03
C ASP A 66 -23.76 -4.53 5.95
N THR A 67 -24.01 -5.82 6.14
CA THR A 67 -24.68 -6.69 5.17
C THR A 67 -26.20 -6.43 5.03
N ARG A 68 -26.76 -5.47 5.79
CA ARG A 68 -28.13 -5.00 5.63
C ARG A 68 -28.30 -4.01 4.48
N ASP A 69 -27.22 -3.42 4.00
CA ASP A 69 -27.27 -2.57 2.80
C ASP A 69 -27.69 -3.43 1.60
N PRO A 70 -28.74 -3.04 0.87
CA PRO A 70 -29.29 -3.86 -0.21
C PRO A 70 -28.36 -4.01 -1.42
N TYR A 71 -27.31 -3.20 -1.49
CA TYR A 71 -26.34 -3.20 -2.60
C TYR A 71 -25.02 -3.85 -2.24
N VAL A 72 -24.86 -4.44 -1.05
CA VAL A 72 -23.63 -5.12 -0.67
C VAL A 72 -23.83 -6.60 -0.41
N GLN A 73 -22.88 -7.39 -0.86
CA GLN A 73 -22.73 -8.82 -0.56
C GLN A 73 -21.28 -9.09 -0.16
N VAL A 74 -21.07 -10.20 0.55
CA VAL A 74 -19.72 -10.66 0.87
C VAL A 74 -19.52 -12.02 0.18
N GLN A 75 -18.49 -12.10 -0.68
CA GLN A 75 -18.25 -13.26 -1.53
C GLN A 75 -16.80 -13.71 -1.46
N GLN A 76 -16.59 -15.01 -1.52
CA GLN A 76 -15.27 -15.63 -1.64
C GLN A 76 -14.88 -15.82 -3.10
N VAL A 77 -13.59 -15.62 -3.41
CA VAL A 77 -13.02 -15.90 -4.73
C VAL A 77 -11.82 -16.82 -4.58
N LEU A 78 -11.76 -17.86 -5.40
CA LEU A 78 -10.61 -18.74 -5.54
C LEU A 78 -9.55 -18.17 -6.48
N GLY A 79 -8.28 -18.40 -6.16
CA GLY A 79 -7.17 -18.11 -7.06
C GLY A 79 -7.33 -18.83 -8.40
N LYS A 80 -7.23 -18.09 -9.52
CA LYS A 80 -7.48 -18.60 -10.88
C LYS A 80 -8.88 -19.24 -11.07
N GLY A 81 -9.82 -18.99 -10.15
CA GLY A 81 -11.16 -19.56 -10.17
C GLY A 81 -11.24 -21.05 -9.85
N LYS A 82 -10.18 -21.66 -9.27
CA LYS A 82 -10.05 -23.09 -9.03
C LYS A 82 -9.53 -23.39 -7.63
N VAL A 83 -9.83 -24.59 -7.14
CA VAL A 83 -9.29 -25.10 -5.85
C VAL A 83 -7.76 -25.11 -5.84
N VAL A 84 -7.14 -25.50 -6.94
CA VAL A 84 -5.68 -25.51 -7.07
C VAL A 84 -5.24 -24.36 -7.94
N GLY A 85 -4.60 -23.38 -7.32
CA GLY A 85 -4.06 -22.19 -8.00
C GLY A 85 -3.97 -21.00 -7.07
N CYS A 86 -2.88 -20.26 -7.21
CA CYS A 86 -2.67 -19.00 -6.46
C CYS A 86 -2.79 -17.80 -7.39
N GLU A 87 -3.38 -16.73 -6.89
CA GLU A 87 -3.54 -15.44 -7.56
C GLU A 87 -3.48 -14.33 -6.51
N ILE A 88 -2.99 -13.14 -6.87
CA ILE A 88 -3.00 -12.02 -5.92
C ILE A 88 -4.43 -11.49 -5.72
N PRO A 89 -4.83 -11.10 -4.50
CA PRO A 89 -6.17 -10.61 -4.18
C PRO A 89 -6.66 -9.49 -5.11
N SER A 90 -5.81 -8.52 -5.45
CA SER A 90 -6.18 -7.45 -6.39
C SER A 90 -6.56 -7.99 -7.79
N SER A 91 -5.85 -9.01 -8.29
CA SER A 91 -6.20 -9.67 -9.57
C SER A 91 -7.49 -10.48 -9.46
N MET A 92 -7.71 -11.19 -8.32
CA MET A 92 -8.98 -11.90 -8.07
C MET A 92 -10.16 -10.93 -8.14
N ALA A 93 -10.07 -9.78 -7.46
CA ALA A 93 -11.10 -8.75 -7.45
C ALA A 93 -11.35 -8.18 -8.85
N LYS A 94 -10.29 -7.79 -9.57
CA LYS A 94 -10.39 -7.24 -10.93
C LYS A 94 -11.00 -8.23 -11.92
N ARG A 95 -10.58 -9.50 -11.86
CA ARG A 95 -11.09 -10.58 -12.71
C ARG A 95 -12.57 -10.90 -12.44
N SER A 96 -13.00 -10.79 -11.19
CA SER A 96 -14.36 -11.11 -10.78
C SER A 96 -15.33 -9.94 -10.94
N THR A 97 -14.81 -8.70 -11.05
CA THR A 97 -15.64 -7.51 -11.25
C THR A 97 -16.28 -7.53 -12.63
N THR A 98 -17.58 -7.27 -12.65
CA THR A 98 -18.40 -7.03 -13.84
C THR A 98 -19.04 -5.65 -13.75
N ASP A 99 -19.86 -5.30 -14.72
CA ASP A 99 -20.58 -4.03 -14.74
C ASP A 99 -21.55 -3.85 -13.55
N THR A 100 -22.08 -4.95 -13.01
CA THR A 100 -23.09 -4.95 -11.95
C THR A 100 -22.64 -5.63 -10.65
N GLU A 101 -21.50 -6.31 -10.67
CA GLU A 101 -20.87 -6.91 -9.50
C GLU A 101 -19.45 -6.36 -9.35
N ILE A 102 -19.25 -5.44 -8.41
CA ILE A 102 -17.99 -4.71 -8.26
C ILE A 102 -17.33 -5.12 -6.95
N TYR A 103 -16.22 -5.84 -7.05
CA TYR A 103 -15.41 -6.29 -5.92
C TYR A 103 -14.59 -5.10 -5.41
N PHE A 104 -15.06 -4.42 -4.36
CA PHE A 104 -14.52 -3.13 -3.96
C PHE A 104 -13.60 -3.14 -2.75
N GLY A 105 -13.60 -4.21 -1.95
CA GLY A 105 -12.71 -4.32 -0.80
C GLY A 105 -12.65 -5.75 -0.28
N GLY A 106 -11.54 -6.16 0.35
CA GLY A 106 -11.42 -7.50 0.89
C GLY A 106 -10.03 -7.86 1.39
N VAL A 107 -9.92 -9.09 1.91
CA VAL A 107 -8.67 -9.63 2.46
C VAL A 107 -8.39 -11.04 1.95
N ASN A 108 -7.13 -11.47 2.00
CA ASN A 108 -6.76 -12.86 1.80
C ASN A 108 -7.45 -13.79 2.80
N GLY A 109 -7.63 -15.06 2.43
CA GLY A 109 -8.40 -16.04 3.22
C GLY A 109 -7.54 -17.10 3.91
N ASP A 110 -7.78 -18.36 3.52
CA ASP A 110 -7.27 -19.56 4.17
C ASP A 110 -5.75 -19.72 4.07
N PHE A 111 -5.20 -20.44 5.03
CA PHE A 111 -3.90 -21.08 4.86
C PHE A 111 -3.92 -22.05 3.68
N PHE A 112 -2.78 -22.26 3.05
CA PHE A 112 -2.72 -23.11 1.87
C PHE A 112 -1.49 -23.99 1.84
N ALA A 113 -1.63 -25.13 1.18
CA ALA A 113 -0.55 -26.04 0.89
C ALA A 113 -0.72 -26.59 -0.54
N TYR A 114 0.37 -26.75 -1.27
CA TYR A 114 0.33 -27.26 -2.66
C TYR A 114 -0.62 -26.48 -3.56
N GLU A 115 -0.66 -25.16 -3.40
CA GLU A 115 -1.54 -24.23 -4.12
C GLU A 115 -3.05 -24.49 -3.91
N ALA A 116 -3.46 -25.16 -2.84
CA ALA A 116 -4.86 -25.39 -2.47
C ALA A 116 -5.16 -24.91 -1.04
N PRO A 117 -6.38 -24.40 -0.76
CA PRO A 117 -6.81 -24.13 0.60
C PRO A 117 -6.75 -25.39 1.46
N VAL A 118 -6.49 -25.24 2.76
CA VAL A 118 -6.40 -26.37 3.67
C VAL A 118 -7.69 -26.64 4.45
N GLY A 119 -8.61 -25.69 4.52
CA GLY A 119 -9.90 -25.79 5.18
C GLY A 119 -11.05 -26.16 4.25
N THR A 120 -12.21 -26.42 4.83
CA THR A 120 -13.45 -26.57 4.07
C THR A 120 -13.76 -25.23 3.37
N THR A 121 -13.98 -25.31 2.07
CA THR A 121 -14.24 -24.13 1.23
C THR A 121 -15.62 -24.24 0.60
N ILE A 122 -16.49 -23.24 0.86
CA ILE A 122 -17.85 -23.17 0.34
C ILE A 122 -18.02 -21.86 -0.40
N ILE A 123 -18.57 -21.91 -1.60
CA ILE A 123 -18.82 -20.75 -2.47
C ILE A 123 -20.25 -20.82 -2.98
N ASN A 124 -21.03 -19.78 -2.73
CA ASN A 124 -22.44 -19.68 -3.14
C ASN A 124 -23.26 -20.92 -2.76
N GLY A 125 -23.08 -21.42 -1.53
CA GLY A 125 -23.78 -22.60 -1.01
C GLY A 125 -23.26 -23.94 -1.56
N GLN A 126 -22.28 -23.94 -2.44
CA GLN A 126 -21.67 -25.14 -3.01
C GLN A 126 -20.31 -25.42 -2.36
N TYR A 127 -20.10 -26.66 -1.91
CA TYR A 127 -18.77 -27.08 -1.49
C TYR A 127 -17.80 -26.99 -2.67
N ALA A 128 -16.79 -26.18 -2.56
CA ALA A 128 -15.68 -26.10 -3.51
C ALA A 128 -14.57 -27.08 -3.13
N LEU A 129 -14.35 -27.30 -1.82
CA LEU A 129 -13.37 -28.27 -1.30
C LEU A 129 -13.82 -28.81 0.05
N THR A 130 -13.72 -30.12 0.23
CA THR A 130 -13.68 -30.76 1.54
C THR A 130 -12.25 -31.24 1.77
N PRO A 131 -11.59 -30.87 2.88
CA PRO A 131 -10.20 -31.25 3.12
C PRO A 131 -10.02 -32.77 3.26
N PHE A 132 -8.87 -33.26 2.82
CA PHE A 132 -8.47 -34.64 3.01
C PHE A 132 -7.96 -34.83 4.44
N GLY A 133 -8.57 -35.72 5.21
CA GLY A 133 -8.17 -36.01 6.60
C GLY A 133 -8.83 -35.11 7.65
N SER A 134 -8.17 -34.90 8.81
CA SER A 134 -8.70 -34.23 9.99
C SER A 134 -8.85 -32.70 9.85
N GLY A 135 -9.29 -32.18 8.70
CA GLY A 135 -9.53 -30.75 8.50
C GLY A 135 -10.59 -30.15 9.45
N GLY A 136 -11.30 -30.99 10.20
CA GLY A 136 -12.33 -30.59 11.18
C GLY A 136 -11.84 -29.88 12.44
N GLY A 137 -10.54 -29.82 12.67
CA GLY A 137 -9.96 -29.09 13.82
C GLY A 137 -9.69 -27.60 13.56
N ARG A 138 -10.04 -27.08 12.37
CA ARG A 138 -9.82 -25.69 12.01
C ARG A 138 -11.00 -24.82 12.36
N ARG A 139 -10.73 -23.56 12.73
CA ARG A 139 -11.73 -22.52 12.91
C ARG A 139 -12.11 -21.99 11.55
N HIS A 140 -13.35 -21.59 11.36
CA HIS A 140 -13.84 -21.10 10.09
C HIS A 140 -14.60 -19.80 10.27
N GLY A 141 -14.57 -18.96 9.23
CA GLY A 141 -15.37 -17.76 9.13
C GLY A 141 -16.05 -17.67 7.76
N GLY A 142 -17.22 -17.03 7.70
CA GLY A 142 -17.96 -16.92 6.46
C GLY A 142 -19.31 -16.23 6.59
N ILE A 143 -20.20 -16.53 5.64
CA ILE A 143 -21.52 -15.90 5.50
C ILE A 143 -22.56 -17.01 5.37
N ASP A 144 -23.66 -16.91 6.12
CA ASP A 144 -24.80 -17.83 5.97
C ASP A 144 -25.65 -17.51 4.71
N ALA A 145 -26.64 -18.36 4.43
CA ALA A 145 -27.52 -18.19 3.28
C ALA A 145 -28.41 -16.94 3.34
N GLU A 146 -28.57 -16.35 4.54
CA GLU A 146 -29.30 -15.10 4.77
C GLU A 146 -28.42 -13.86 4.67
N GLY A 147 -27.12 -14.02 4.34
CA GLY A 147 -26.17 -12.92 4.20
C GLY A 147 -25.56 -12.43 5.51
N ARG A 148 -25.71 -13.18 6.61
CA ARG A 148 -25.17 -12.80 7.92
C ARG A 148 -23.85 -13.52 8.19
N GLY A 149 -22.98 -12.87 8.96
CA GLY A 149 -21.71 -13.44 9.36
C GLY A 149 -21.84 -14.70 10.21
N VAL A 150 -20.96 -15.66 9.98
CA VAL A 150 -20.80 -16.87 10.79
C VAL A 150 -19.35 -17.12 11.15
N THR A 151 -19.12 -17.64 12.35
CA THR A 151 -17.83 -18.18 12.76
C THR A 151 -18.07 -19.54 13.39
N ALA A 152 -17.14 -20.46 13.25
CA ALA A 152 -17.27 -21.79 13.83
C ALA A 152 -15.99 -22.25 14.51
N TYR A 153 -16.14 -22.78 15.70
CA TYR A 153 -15.09 -23.46 16.46
C TYR A 153 -14.81 -24.82 15.85
N THR A 154 -15.87 -25.56 15.59
CA THR A 154 -15.87 -26.87 14.95
C THR A 154 -16.91 -26.89 13.83
N HIS A 155 -16.68 -27.72 12.86
CA HIS A 155 -17.72 -28.04 11.88
C HIS A 155 -17.64 -29.52 11.51
N THR A 156 -18.79 -30.08 11.21
CA THR A 156 -18.94 -31.42 10.67
C THR A 156 -19.87 -31.38 9.47
N TYR A 157 -19.66 -32.27 8.53
CA TYR A 157 -20.56 -32.37 7.37
C TYR A 157 -20.87 -33.83 7.04
N SER A 158 -22.07 -34.08 6.55
CA SER A 158 -22.51 -35.32 5.97
C SER A 158 -23.13 -35.05 4.60
N MET A 159 -22.75 -35.81 3.61
CA MET A 159 -23.24 -35.70 2.25
C MET A 159 -23.66 -37.06 1.72
N GLN A 160 -24.90 -37.18 1.26
CA GLN A 160 -25.46 -38.41 0.77
C GLN A 160 -26.18 -38.16 -0.55
N VAL A 161 -26.29 -39.21 -1.38
CA VAL A 161 -27.13 -39.25 -2.55
C VAL A 161 -27.97 -40.50 -2.52
N GLN A 162 -29.30 -40.35 -2.62
CA GLN A 162 -30.24 -41.44 -2.81
C GLN A 162 -30.47 -41.64 -4.31
N ILE A 163 -30.33 -42.88 -4.75
CA ILE A 163 -30.53 -43.31 -6.13
C ILE A 163 -31.90 -44.00 -6.32
N PRO A 164 -32.36 -44.25 -7.54
CA PRO A 164 -33.73 -44.72 -7.80
C PRO A 164 -34.14 -46.05 -7.14
N ASP A 165 -33.22 -46.94 -6.83
CA ASP A 165 -33.48 -48.17 -6.10
C ASP A 165 -33.57 -48.01 -4.57
N GLU A 166 -33.68 -46.73 -4.11
CA GLU A 166 -33.73 -46.31 -2.70
C GLU A 166 -32.39 -46.45 -1.94
N SER A 167 -31.34 -46.96 -2.59
CA SER A 167 -30.03 -47.02 -1.96
C SER A 167 -29.50 -45.62 -1.67
N VAL A 168 -28.91 -45.46 -0.47
CA VAL A 168 -28.28 -44.20 -0.04
C VAL A 168 -26.78 -44.37 -0.06
N LEU A 169 -26.08 -43.57 -0.85
CA LEU A 169 -24.64 -43.61 -1.01
C LEU A 169 -24.01 -42.38 -0.30
N THR A 170 -22.97 -42.63 0.44
CA THR A 170 -22.19 -41.54 1.10
C THR A 170 -21.23 -40.90 0.09
N ILE A 171 -21.28 -39.58 -0.04
CA ILE A 171 -20.30 -38.79 -0.78
C ILE A 171 -19.16 -38.49 0.20
N ASN A 172 -17.97 -39.04 -0.07
CA ASN A 172 -16.83 -38.96 0.83
C ASN A 172 -16.13 -37.59 0.79
N HIS A 173 -15.99 -37.04 -0.40
CA HIS A 173 -15.24 -35.79 -0.64
C HIS A 173 -15.91 -34.96 -1.74
N VAL A 174 -15.59 -33.64 -1.74
CA VAL A 174 -15.85 -32.75 -2.88
C VAL A 174 -14.52 -32.27 -3.44
N ASN A 175 -14.31 -32.45 -4.74
CA ASN A 175 -13.12 -32.04 -5.49
C ASN A 175 -11.78 -32.62 -4.96
N GLY A 176 -11.87 -33.62 -4.07
CA GLY A 176 -10.72 -34.38 -3.55
C GLY A 176 -10.22 -35.47 -4.50
N ASP A 177 -9.33 -36.32 -4.00
CA ASP A 177 -8.90 -37.53 -4.70
C ASP A 177 -9.98 -38.61 -4.58
N ARG A 178 -10.14 -39.41 -5.62
CA ARG A 178 -11.07 -40.55 -5.63
C ARG A 178 -10.28 -41.81 -5.26
N LEU A 179 -10.45 -42.30 -4.05
CA LEU A 179 -9.87 -43.56 -3.60
C LEU A 179 -10.76 -44.78 -3.93
N GLU A 180 -10.23 -45.97 -3.74
CA GLU A 180 -11.02 -47.19 -3.97
C GLU A 180 -12.19 -47.28 -2.97
N ASN A 181 -13.35 -47.66 -3.46
CA ASN A 181 -14.61 -47.74 -2.73
C ASN A 181 -15.20 -46.40 -2.24
N GLU A 182 -14.69 -45.29 -2.76
CA GLU A 182 -15.21 -43.94 -2.46
C GLU A 182 -16.06 -43.42 -3.60
N LEU A 183 -17.01 -42.53 -3.19
CA LEU A 183 -17.82 -41.71 -4.06
C LEU A 183 -17.40 -40.23 -3.84
N VAL A 184 -16.95 -39.57 -4.89
CA VAL A 184 -16.53 -38.18 -4.87
C VAL A 184 -17.43 -37.32 -5.75
N LEU A 185 -17.82 -36.16 -5.24
CA LEU A 185 -18.55 -35.15 -6.01
C LEU A 185 -17.54 -34.14 -6.59
N TYR A 186 -17.52 -34.01 -7.90
CA TYR A 186 -16.72 -33.03 -8.61
C TYR A 186 -17.60 -31.92 -9.17
N ASN A 187 -17.13 -30.68 -9.13
CA ASN A 187 -17.77 -29.53 -9.75
C ASN A 187 -16.72 -28.63 -10.42
N HIS A 188 -17.17 -27.55 -11.04
CA HIS A 188 -16.34 -26.62 -11.83
C HIS A 188 -15.21 -25.94 -11.05
N HIS A 189 -15.24 -25.94 -9.72
CA HIS A 189 -14.16 -25.43 -8.89
C HIS A 189 -12.90 -26.34 -8.91
N LYS A 190 -13.05 -27.63 -9.31
CA LYS A 190 -11.89 -28.53 -9.43
C LYS A 190 -10.96 -28.12 -10.55
N ASP A 191 -11.46 -28.15 -11.77
CA ASP A 191 -10.76 -27.80 -13.02
C ASP A 191 -11.74 -27.94 -14.21
N ALA A 192 -11.25 -27.93 -15.44
CA ALA A 192 -12.05 -28.19 -16.65
C ALA A 192 -12.56 -29.65 -16.72
N THR A 193 -11.92 -30.59 -15.99
CA THR A 193 -12.32 -31.99 -15.90
C THR A 193 -12.15 -32.52 -14.50
N THR A 194 -12.72 -33.69 -14.17
CA THR A 194 -12.52 -34.39 -12.89
C THR A 194 -11.08 -34.80 -12.65
N LYS A 195 -10.26 -34.92 -13.68
CA LYS A 195 -8.87 -35.43 -13.67
C LYS A 195 -8.71 -36.81 -13.02
N THR A 196 -9.76 -37.60 -13.05
CA THR A 196 -9.73 -38.98 -12.56
C THR A 196 -9.11 -39.92 -13.59
N ASN A 197 -8.67 -41.08 -13.14
CA ASN A 197 -8.24 -42.19 -13.99
C ASN A 197 -9.45 -42.98 -14.56
N ALA A 198 -9.20 -43.92 -15.45
CA ALA A 198 -10.23 -44.73 -16.09
C ALA A 198 -10.82 -45.86 -15.19
N TYR A 199 -10.38 -45.98 -13.93
CA TYR A 199 -10.90 -47.02 -13.02
C TYR A 199 -12.12 -46.47 -12.25
N GLY A 200 -13.32 -46.53 -12.84
CA GLY A 200 -14.54 -46.07 -12.18
C GLY A 200 -15.63 -45.68 -13.15
N THR A 201 -16.74 -45.23 -12.58
CA THR A 201 -17.87 -44.66 -13.33
C THR A 201 -18.07 -43.19 -12.91
N GLU A 202 -18.30 -42.38 -13.89
CA GLU A 202 -18.60 -40.96 -13.73
C GLU A 202 -20.00 -40.65 -14.24
N VAL A 203 -20.78 -39.98 -13.38
CA VAL A 203 -22.19 -39.64 -13.66
C VAL A 203 -22.36 -38.13 -13.55
N LYS A 204 -22.61 -37.47 -14.66
CA LYS A 204 -22.91 -36.04 -14.71
C LYS A 204 -24.34 -35.80 -14.24
N ILE A 205 -24.49 -34.90 -13.29
CA ILE A 205 -25.77 -34.52 -12.71
C ILE A 205 -26.01 -33.00 -12.80
N GLN A 206 -27.29 -32.62 -12.89
CA GLN A 206 -27.72 -31.24 -12.81
C GLN A 206 -28.88 -31.13 -11.83
N LEU A 207 -28.86 -30.08 -10.99
CA LEU A 207 -30.02 -29.78 -10.13
C LEU A 207 -31.27 -29.53 -10.99
N LEU A 208 -32.44 -29.95 -10.50
CA LEU A 208 -33.71 -29.68 -11.18
C LEU A 208 -34.02 -28.17 -11.15
N GLU A 209 -34.89 -27.75 -12.07
CA GLU A 209 -35.32 -26.35 -12.16
C GLU A 209 -35.92 -25.87 -10.82
N GLY A 210 -35.46 -24.70 -10.35
CA GLY A 210 -35.84 -24.14 -9.06
C GLY A 210 -34.99 -24.63 -7.84
N GLU A 211 -34.18 -25.67 -8.04
CA GLU A 211 -33.24 -26.09 -6.98
C GLU A 211 -31.94 -25.28 -7.04
N THR A 212 -31.36 -25.03 -5.86
CA THR A 212 -30.06 -24.37 -5.69
C THR A 212 -29.17 -25.20 -4.79
N TRP A 213 -27.86 -25.11 -4.97
CA TRP A 213 -26.92 -25.76 -4.09
C TRP A 213 -27.09 -25.23 -2.65
N LYS A 214 -27.06 -26.14 -1.68
CA LYS A 214 -27.18 -25.87 -0.24
C LYS A 214 -26.17 -26.71 0.50
N THR A 215 -25.66 -26.20 1.58
CA THR A 215 -24.79 -26.96 2.49
C THR A 215 -25.58 -27.79 3.49
N THR A 216 -26.85 -27.44 3.70
CA THR A 216 -27.78 -28.18 4.59
C THR A 216 -29.15 -28.24 3.94
N GLY A 217 -29.71 -29.45 3.83
CA GLY A 217 -31.03 -29.73 3.26
C GLY A 217 -30.99 -30.72 2.13
N THR A 218 -32.13 -30.91 1.46
CA THR A 218 -32.28 -31.81 0.33
C THR A 218 -32.34 -31.03 -0.97
N MET A 219 -31.82 -31.63 -2.03
CA MET A 219 -31.80 -31.09 -3.39
C MET A 219 -32.09 -32.23 -4.37
N LYS A 220 -32.90 -31.97 -5.41
CA LYS A 220 -33.14 -32.95 -6.47
C LYS A 220 -32.25 -32.65 -7.66
N ALA A 221 -31.72 -33.71 -8.25
CA ALA A 221 -30.86 -33.64 -9.44
C ALA A 221 -31.27 -34.71 -10.45
N LYS A 222 -30.92 -34.49 -11.72
CA LYS A 222 -31.14 -35.43 -12.82
C LYS A 222 -29.80 -35.88 -13.41
N VAL A 223 -29.71 -37.14 -13.75
CA VAL A 223 -28.61 -37.73 -14.51
C VAL A 223 -28.65 -37.28 -15.96
N LEU A 224 -27.56 -36.63 -16.41
CA LEU A 224 -27.44 -36.14 -17.79
C LEU A 224 -26.54 -36.99 -18.66
N ALA A 225 -25.51 -37.62 -18.09
CA ALA A 225 -24.58 -38.47 -18.81
C ALA A 225 -23.94 -39.48 -17.83
N LYS A 226 -23.50 -40.62 -18.36
CA LYS A 226 -22.75 -41.62 -17.63
C LYS A 226 -21.63 -42.16 -18.51
N GLU A 227 -20.43 -42.27 -17.94
CA GLU A 227 -19.24 -42.83 -18.59
C GLU A 227 -18.61 -43.91 -17.67
N GLU A 228 -18.42 -45.08 -18.21
CA GLU A 228 -17.82 -46.19 -17.48
C GLU A 228 -16.41 -46.47 -17.97
N ASN A 229 -15.46 -46.55 -17.06
CA ASN A 229 -14.04 -46.84 -17.34
C ASN A 229 -13.35 -45.87 -18.32
N VAL A 230 -13.74 -44.58 -18.27
CA VAL A 230 -13.16 -43.51 -19.09
C VAL A 230 -12.37 -42.52 -18.22
N GLY A 231 -13.01 -41.90 -17.26
CA GLY A 231 -12.44 -40.83 -16.41
C GLY A 231 -12.29 -39.48 -17.07
N SER A 232 -11.86 -38.49 -16.31
CA SER A 232 -11.64 -37.11 -16.76
C SER A 232 -12.87 -36.44 -17.41
N MET A 233 -14.08 -36.74 -16.89
CA MET A 233 -15.34 -36.13 -17.40
C MET A 233 -15.28 -34.60 -17.31
N PRO A 234 -15.70 -33.87 -18.36
CA PRO A 234 -15.73 -32.41 -18.38
C PRO A 234 -16.62 -31.81 -17.29
N LEU A 235 -16.11 -30.75 -16.63
CA LEU A 235 -16.79 -29.96 -15.62
C LEU A 235 -17.10 -28.56 -16.14
N ALA A 236 -18.28 -28.04 -15.80
CA ALA A 236 -18.69 -26.67 -16.09
C ALA A 236 -19.62 -26.16 -14.99
N ALA A 237 -19.80 -24.86 -14.90
CA ALA A 237 -20.78 -24.25 -14.01
C ALA A 237 -22.18 -24.80 -14.31
N GLY A 238 -23.02 -25.03 -13.28
CA GLY A 238 -24.34 -25.58 -13.37
C GLY A 238 -24.41 -27.11 -13.37
N TYR A 239 -23.27 -27.82 -13.41
CA TYR A 239 -23.22 -29.27 -13.37
C TYR A 239 -22.30 -29.76 -12.24
N ALA A 240 -22.54 -31.00 -11.82
CA ALA A 240 -21.60 -31.75 -11.00
C ALA A 240 -21.43 -33.17 -11.54
N VAL A 241 -20.37 -33.87 -11.10
CA VAL A 241 -20.08 -35.24 -11.48
C VAL A 241 -19.92 -36.07 -10.22
N LEU A 242 -20.74 -37.11 -10.07
CA LEU A 242 -20.53 -38.17 -9.10
C LEU A 242 -19.55 -39.17 -9.71
N SER A 243 -18.43 -39.41 -9.04
CA SER A 243 -17.37 -40.30 -9.53
C SER A 243 -17.10 -41.39 -8.51
N GLY A 244 -17.35 -42.64 -8.86
CA GLY A 244 -17.22 -43.80 -7.99
C GLY A 244 -16.17 -44.79 -8.50
N HIS A 245 -15.41 -45.36 -7.59
CA HIS A 245 -14.45 -46.46 -7.85
C HIS A 245 -14.78 -47.67 -6.98
N GLY A 246 -14.40 -48.89 -7.41
CA GLY A 246 -14.62 -50.10 -6.65
C GLY A 246 -16.10 -50.44 -6.39
N SER A 247 -16.52 -50.49 -5.14
CA SER A 247 -17.92 -50.72 -4.77
C SER A 247 -18.84 -49.63 -5.26
N MET A 248 -18.39 -48.34 -5.21
CA MET A 248 -19.19 -47.20 -5.66
C MET A 248 -19.35 -47.14 -7.18
N GLN A 249 -18.40 -47.70 -7.93
CA GLN A 249 -18.58 -47.90 -9.36
C GLN A 249 -19.77 -48.80 -9.65
N LYS A 250 -19.96 -49.88 -8.91
CA LYS A 250 -21.08 -50.81 -9.08
C LYS A 250 -22.42 -50.13 -8.79
N GLU A 251 -22.47 -49.29 -7.80
CA GLU A 251 -23.68 -48.51 -7.48
C GLU A 251 -24.00 -47.49 -8.57
N LEU A 252 -23.02 -46.71 -9.04
CA LEU A 252 -23.21 -45.76 -10.11
C LEU A 252 -23.60 -46.40 -11.46
N ASN A 253 -23.16 -47.63 -11.71
CA ASN A 253 -23.52 -48.38 -12.93
C ASN A 253 -25.01 -48.68 -13.01
N LYS A 254 -25.74 -48.75 -11.89
CA LYS A 254 -27.21 -48.91 -11.85
C LYS A 254 -27.98 -47.74 -12.44
N LEU A 255 -27.35 -46.54 -12.45
CA LEU A 255 -28.00 -45.31 -12.91
C LEU A 255 -28.15 -45.26 -14.43
N ASN A 256 -29.26 -44.67 -14.90
CA ASN A 256 -29.52 -44.40 -16.30
C ASN A 256 -29.65 -42.89 -16.54
N ILE A 257 -29.39 -42.47 -17.76
CA ILE A 257 -29.63 -41.07 -18.17
C ILE A 257 -31.13 -40.79 -18.00
N GLY A 258 -31.41 -39.69 -17.32
CA GLY A 258 -32.77 -39.27 -17.01
C GLY A 258 -33.24 -39.61 -15.58
N ASP A 259 -32.55 -40.48 -14.87
CA ASP A 259 -32.86 -40.82 -13.47
C ASP A 259 -32.79 -39.58 -12.56
N GLU A 260 -33.70 -39.49 -11.61
CA GLU A 260 -33.72 -38.48 -10.58
C GLU A 260 -33.01 -38.98 -9.34
N LEU A 261 -32.20 -38.13 -8.75
CA LEU A 261 -31.44 -38.35 -7.52
C LEU A 261 -31.87 -37.35 -6.45
N THR A 262 -31.79 -37.78 -5.19
CA THR A 262 -31.96 -36.87 -4.05
C THR A 262 -30.61 -36.72 -3.31
N LEU A 263 -30.04 -35.53 -3.36
CA LEU A 263 -28.88 -35.15 -2.58
C LEU A 263 -29.35 -34.67 -1.20
N SER A 264 -28.75 -35.19 -0.13
CA SER A 264 -29.04 -34.79 1.25
C SER A 264 -27.76 -34.40 1.94
N PHE A 265 -27.62 -33.11 2.26
CA PHE A 265 -26.43 -32.56 2.90
C PHE A 265 -26.77 -32.00 4.27
N GLU A 266 -25.84 -32.12 5.20
CA GLU A 266 -25.88 -31.52 6.52
C GLU A 266 -24.52 -30.90 6.81
N LEU A 267 -24.50 -29.60 7.11
CA LEU A 267 -23.38 -28.90 7.69
C LEU A 267 -23.77 -28.46 9.10
N ARG A 268 -22.96 -28.83 10.07
CA ARG A 268 -23.10 -28.37 11.45
C ARG A 268 -21.93 -27.48 11.81
N LEU A 269 -22.24 -26.32 12.33
CA LEU A 269 -21.30 -25.39 12.93
C LEU A 269 -21.56 -25.41 14.43
N ASP A 270 -20.56 -25.84 15.22
CA ASP A 270 -20.68 -25.97 16.68
C ASP A 270 -21.97 -26.77 17.10
N ASP A 271 -22.19 -27.89 16.40
CA ASP A 271 -23.33 -28.80 16.54
C ASP A 271 -24.70 -28.28 15.99
N GLU A 272 -24.81 -27.05 15.55
CA GLU A 272 -26.03 -26.50 14.95
C GLU A 272 -26.05 -26.66 13.41
N LEU A 273 -27.20 -27.07 12.86
CA LEU A 273 -27.41 -27.14 11.42
C LEU A 273 -27.47 -25.74 10.81
N VAL A 274 -26.59 -25.45 9.87
CA VAL A 274 -26.50 -24.14 9.24
C VAL A 274 -26.40 -24.29 7.72
N ASN A 275 -27.09 -23.42 6.99
CA ASN A 275 -26.91 -23.29 5.55
C ASN A 275 -25.96 -22.11 5.29
N VAL A 276 -24.79 -22.39 4.73
CA VAL A 276 -23.71 -21.43 4.54
C VAL A 276 -23.54 -21.10 3.08
N ALA A 277 -23.45 -19.81 2.74
CA ALA A 277 -23.18 -19.35 1.40
C ALA A 277 -21.69 -19.26 1.08
N GLN A 278 -20.90 -18.73 2.02
CA GLN A 278 -19.45 -18.53 1.86
C GLN A 278 -18.72 -19.02 3.12
N PHE A 279 -17.65 -19.83 2.98
CA PHE A 279 -16.93 -20.37 4.12
C PHE A 279 -15.44 -20.54 3.82
N ILE A 280 -14.61 -19.99 4.69
CA ILE A 280 -13.15 -20.02 4.58
C ILE A 280 -12.56 -20.64 5.85
N GLY A 281 -11.62 -21.55 5.66
CA GLY A 281 -10.81 -22.11 6.74
C GLY A 281 -9.91 -21.06 7.37
N GLY A 282 -9.70 -21.20 8.66
CA GLY A 282 -8.79 -20.37 9.44
C GLY A 282 -7.72 -21.22 10.14
N ASP A 283 -7.28 -20.72 11.27
CA ASP A 283 -6.25 -21.36 12.08
C ASP A 283 -6.73 -22.69 12.68
N HIS A 284 -5.79 -23.59 12.95
CA HIS A 284 -6.01 -24.87 13.62
C HIS A 284 -5.74 -24.82 15.14
N TYR A 285 -5.43 -23.63 15.68
CA TYR A 285 -5.17 -23.47 17.10
C TYR A 285 -6.43 -23.67 17.95
N GLU A 286 -6.23 -23.97 19.24
CA GLU A 286 -7.28 -24.47 20.15
C GLU A 286 -8.45 -23.51 20.36
N ALA A 287 -8.26 -22.20 20.22
CA ALA A 287 -9.32 -21.22 20.48
C ALA A 287 -9.59 -20.30 19.28
N MET A 288 -10.85 -19.90 19.14
CA MET A 288 -11.16 -18.67 18.38
C MET A 288 -10.48 -17.50 19.08
N ILE A 289 -10.02 -16.51 18.32
CA ILE A 289 -9.33 -15.34 18.88
C ILE A 289 -10.30 -14.41 19.62
N LEU A 290 -11.57 -14.38 19.24
CA LEU A 290 -12.65 -13.68 19.92
C LEU A 290 -13.89 -14.55 19.87
N ASP A 291 -14.47 -14.83 21.03
CA ASP A 291 -15.62 -15.70 21.21
C ASP A 291 -16.61 -15.09 22.19
N ASP A 292 -17.87 -14.94 21.77
CA ASP A 292 -18.97 -14.37 22.56
C ASP A 292 -18.58 -13.04 23.26
N GLY A 293 -17.91 -12.16 22.50
CA GLY A 293 -17.42 -10.85 22.96
C GLY A 293 -16.23 -10.94 23.92
N LYS A 294 -15.64 -12.11 24.13
CA LYS A 294 -14.49 -12.31 25.00
C LYS A 294 -13.27 -12.70 24.20
N VAL A 295 -12.15 -12.03 24.49
CA VAL A 295 -10.85 -12.45 23.96
C VAL A 295 -10.50 -13.81 24.60
N ALA A 296 -10.15 -14.79 23.78
CA ALA A 296 -9.78 -16.12 24.24
C ALA A 296 -8.65 -16.04 25.28
N GLN A 297 -8.59 -17.02 26.18
CA GLN A 297 -7.58 -17.03 27.24
C GLN A 297 -6.28 -17.75 26.87
N SER A 298 -6.32 -18.60 25.84
CA SER A 298 -5.21 -19.41 25.36
C SER A 298 -5.36 -19.69 23.86
N GLY A 299 -4.42 -20.39 23.27
CA GLY A 299 -4.45 -20.77 21.87
C GLY A 299 -4.03 -19.64 20.91
N PHE A 300 -3.25 -18.68 21.39
CA PHE A 300 -2.74 -17.59 20.56
C PHE A 300 -1.39 -17.89 19.95
N TRP A 301 -1.18 -17.35 18.73
CA TRP A 301 0.14 -17.14 18.20
C TRP A 301 0.78 -15.92 18.87
N ASN A 302 1.89 -16.14 19.57
CA ASN A 302 2.56 -15.10 20.37
C ASN A 302 3.65 -14.36 19.58
N GLU A 303 4.03 -14.87 18.41
CA GLU A 303 5.00 -14.24 17.54
C GLU A 303 4.41 -13.00 16.87
N LEU A 304 5.23 -11.96 16.76
CA LEU A 304 4.87 -10.71 16.09
C LEU A 304 5.01 -10.89 14.57
N HIS A 305 3.87 -11.06 13.91
CA HIS A 305 3.79 -11.23 12.46
C HIS A 305 2.68 -10.36 11.87
N PRO A 306 2.70 -10.10 10.54
CA PRO A 306 1.51 -9.64 9.85
C PRO A 306 0.36 -10.63 10.11
N ARG A 307 -0.85 -10.10 10.30
CA ARG A 307 -2.03 -10.93 10.60
C ARG A 307 -3.20 -10.54 9.71
N THR A 308 -4.04 -11.53 9.42
CA THR A 308 -5.33 -11.32 8.76
C THR A 308 -6.42 -11.91 9.64
N GLY A 309 -7.47 -11.14 9.91
CA GLY A 309 -8.57 -11.55 10.77
C GLY A 309 -9.93 -11.31 10.13
N PHE A 310 -10.87 -12.19 10.43
CA PHE A 310 -12.28 -12.06 10.06
C PHE A 310 -13.10 -12.01 11.33
N GLY A 311 -13.95 -10.99 11.47
CA GLY A 311 -14.80 -10.76 12.63
C GLY A 311 -16.26 -10.58 12.25
N VAL A 312 -17.14 -10.84 13.19
CA VAL A 312 -18.60 -10.74 13.05
C VAL A 312 -19.17 -10.00 14.26
N SER A 313 -20.09 -9.06 14.03
CA SER A 313 -20.80 -8.36 15.11
C SER A 313 -21.73 -9.31 15.91
N GLN A 314 -22.20 -8.86 17.07
CA GLN A 314 -23.15 -9.63 17.88
C GLN A 314 -24.47 -9.92 17.15
N THR A 315 -24.94 -8.97 16.35
CA THR A 315 -26.15 -9.10 15.52
C THR A 315 -25.89 -9.88 14.23
N ARG A 316 -24.62 -10.21 13.94
CA ARG A 316 -24.17 -10.93 12.75
C ARG A 316 -24.38 -10.20 11.41
N ASP A 317 -24.78 -8.92 11.46
CA ASP A 317 -25.05 -8.09 10.30
C ASP A 317 -23.87 -7.19 9.89
N THR A 318 -22.80 -7.14 10.71
CA THR A 318 -21.57 -6.42 10.38
C THR A 318 -20.40 -7.38 10.33
N ILE A 319 -19.68 -7.35 9.21
CA ILE A 319 -18.49 -8.14 8.95
C ILE A 319 -17.26 -7.25 9.06
N PHE A 320 -16.25 -7.74 9.76
CA PHE A 320 -14.96 -7.06 9.90
C PHE A 320 -13.88 -7.87 9.21
N MET A 321 -13.23 -7.29 8.24
CA MET A 321 -12.03 -7.84 7.58
C MET A 321 -10.86 -6.97 7.97
N MET A 322 -9.83 -7.54 8.62
CA MET A 322 -8.71 -6.78 9.15
C MET A 322 -7.37 -7.37 8.75
N VAL A 323 -6.43 -6.48 8.47
CA VAL A 323 -5.01 -6.79 8.31
C VAL A 323 -4.21 -5.93 9.29
N VAL A 324 -3.21 -6.53 9.93
CA VAL A 324 -2.19 -5.81 10.69
C VAL A 324 -0.85 -6.07 10.02
N ASP A 325 -0.15 -5.02 9.63
CA ASP A 325 1.18 -5.11 9.03
C ASP A 325 2.24 -5.58 10.02
N GLY A 326 3.34 -6.14 9.51
CA GLY A 326 4.45 -6.59 10.35
C GLY A 326 5.76 -6.79 9.60
N ARG A 327 6.81 -7.15 10.32
CA ARG A 327 8.17 -7.40 9.78
C ARG A 327 8.86 -6.17 9.18
N GLY A 328 8.31 -4.98 9.39
CA GLY A 328 8.82 -3.70 8.90
C GLY A 328 8.78 -2.61 9.97
N VAL A 329 8.35 -1.42 9.59
CA VAL A 329 8.09 -0.30 10.52
C VAL A 329 7.00 -0.69 11.51
N SER A 330 5.87 -1.21 11.02
CA SER A 330 4.92 -1.97 11.83
C SER A 330 5.59 -3.29 12.24
N LYS A 331 5.61 -3.58 13.54
CA LYS A 331 6.30 -4.78 14.06
C LYS A 331 5.49 -6.05 13.91
N GLY A 332 4.19 -5.93 13.63
CA GLY A 332 3.24 -7.02 13.67
C GLY A 332 2.66 -7.25 15.06
N CYS A 333 1.68 -8.12 15.14
CA CYS A 333 0.99 -8.38 16.40
C CYS A 333 0.83 -9.88 16.66
N THR A 334 0.53 -10.21 17.91
CA THR A 334 0.01 -11.53 18.31
C THR A 334 -1.46 -11.63 17.87
N THR A 335 -1.97 -12.83 17.72
CA THR A 335 -3.41 -13.01 17.42
C THR A 335 -4.32 -12.50 18.56
N LYS A 336 -3.83 -12.44 19.80
CA LYS A 336 -4.53 -11.81 20.91
C LYS A 336 -4.71 -10.30 20.72
N VAL A 337 -3.65 -9.59 20.34
CA VAL A 337 -3.71 -8.15 20.04
C VAL A 337 -4.66 -7.87 18.88
N MET A 338 -4.65 -8.69 17.83
CA MET A 338 -5.61 -8.58 16.73
C MET A 338 -7.05 -8.74 17.21
N ALA A 339 -7.32 -9.72 18.09
CA ALA A 339 -8.65 -9.91 18.69
C ALA A 339 -9.12 -8.68 19.49
N GLU A 340 -8.23 -8.07 20.26
CA GLU A 340 -8.52 -6.87 21.04
C GLU A 340 -8.85 -5.66 20.15
N ILE A 341 -8.12 -5.49 19.02
CA ILE A 341 -8.43 -4.44 18.03
C ILE A 341 -9.79 -4.70 17.36
N LEU A 342 -10.06 -5.92 16.92
CA LEU A 342 -11.36 -6.29 16.33
C LEU A 342 -12.51 -6.04 17.31
N LYS A 343 -12.36 -6.45 18.56
CA LYS A 343 -13.34 -6.19 19.62
C LYS A 343 -13.59 -4.71 19.83
N HIS A 344 -12.54 -3.89 19.85
CA HIS A 344 -12.65 -2.43 19.98
C HIS A 344 -13.53 -1.82 18.89
N HIS A 345 -13.48 -2.38 17.68
CA HIS A 345 -14.28 -1.93 16.54
C HIS A 345 -15.66 -2.61 16.42
N GLY A 346 -16.05 -3.43 17.40
CA GLY A 346 -17.41 -3.99 17.49
C GLY A 346 -17.55 -5.45 17.08
N ALA A 347 -16.46 -6.15 16.78
CA ALA A 347 -16.53 -7.59 16.56
C ALA A 347 -16.92 -8.30 17.87
N TRP A 348 -17.78 -9.30 17.75
CA TRP A 348 -18.24 -10.16 18.83
C TRP A 348 -17.59 -11.53 18.78
N ASN A 349 -17.51 -12.10 17.57
CA ASN A 349 -16.74 -13.30 17.28
C ASN A 349 -15.69 -12.99 16.21
N ALA A 350 -14.53 -13.68 16.27
CA ALA A 350 -13.51 -13.51 15.25
C ALA A 350 -12.59 -14.73 15.15
N VAL A 351 -12.06 -14.94 13.95
CA VAL A 351 -11.09 -15.99 13.63
C VAL A 351 -9.85 -15.40 12.98
N ASN A 352 -8.70 -16.08 13.14
CA ASN A 352 -7.46 -15.75 12.45
C ASN A 352 -7.40 -16.51 11.12
N TRP A 353 -7.15 -15.79 10.03
CA TRP A 353 -6.85 -16.34 8.70
C TRP A 353 -5.35 -16.32 8.41
N ASP A 354 -4.95 -16.69 7.18
CA ASP A 354 -3.54 -16.75 6.83
C ASP A 354 -2.86 -15.38 6.93
N GLY A 355 -1.76 -15.37 7.64
CA GLY A 355 -0.99 -14.18 7.98
C GLY A 355 0.35 -14.10 7.23
N GLY A 356 1.27 -13.38 7.82
CA GLY A 356 2.62 -13.23 7.28
C GLY A 356 2.64 -12.52 5.93
N GLY A 357 3.36 -13.06 4.96
CA GLY A 357 3.42 -12.50 3.61
C GLY A 357 2.12 -12.55 2.82
N SER A 358 1.14 -13.37 3.26
CA SER A 358 -0.17 -13.47 2.63
C SER A 358 -1.11 -12.32 3.00
N SER A 359 -0.84 -11.62 4.12
CA SER A 359 -1.69 -10.52 4.61
C SER A 359 -1.82 -9.40 3.58
N CYS A 360 -3.03 -9.23 3.07
CA CYS A 360 -3.38 -8.24 2.06
C CYS A 360 -4.75 -7.64 2.35
N MET A 361 -4.82 -6.30 2.44
CA MET A 361 -6.04 -5.52 2.42
C MET A 361 -6.15 -4.87 1.03
N TYR A 362 -7.17 -5.24 0.30
CA TYR A 362 -7.50 -4.68 -1.02
C TYR A 362 -8.66 -3.69 -0.90
N ILE A 363 -8.53 -2.51 -1.49
CA ILE A 363 -9.60 -1.52 -1.65
C ILE A 363 -9.54 -0.97 -3.07
N ARG A 364 -10.61 -1.07 -3.83
CA ARG A 364 -10.75 -0.48 -5.17
C ARG A 364 -10.95 1.05 -5.04
N PRO A 365 -10.29 1.88 -5.87
CA PRO A 365 -9.33 1.54 -6.92
C PRO A 365 -7.86 1.60 -6.44
N PHE A 366 -7.61 1.68 -5.14
CA PHE A 366 -6.29 1.89 -4.55
C PHE A 366 -5.41 0.63 -4.55
N ASP A 367 -5.98 -0.54 -4.91
CA ASP A 367 -5.34 -1.85 -4.88
C ASP A 367 -4.93 -2.28 -3.44
N GLN A 368 -3.70 -2.70 -3.22
CA GLN A 368 -3.22 -3.10 -1.90
C GLN A 368 -2.99 -1.87 -1.00
N MET A 369 -3.74 -1.79 0.11
CA MET A 369 -3.65 -0.68 1.07
C MET A 369 -2.55 -0.86 2.10
N ASN A 370 -2.24 -2.09 2.46
CA ASN A 370 -1.24 -2.42 3.46
C ASN A 370 0.15 -2.63 2.83
N ASN A 371 1.20 -2.57 3.66
CA ASN A 371 2.57 -2.84 3.20
C ASN A 371 2.86 -4.34 3.30
N GLY A 372 2.74 -5.06 2.21
CA GLY A 372 3.03 -6.50 2.17
C GLY A 372 4.45 -6.82 2.64
N SER A 373 4.60 -7.71 3.62
CA SER A 373 5.91 -8.04 4.21
C SER A 373 6.89 -8.73 3.24
N ASP A 374 6.41 -9.15 2.08
CA ASP A 374 7.24 -9.69 0.98
C ASP A 374 7.69 -8.60 -0.02
N GLY A 375 7.40 -7.32 0.26
CA GLY A 375 7.67 -6.19 -0.62
C GLY A 375 6.74 -6.11 -1.84
N LYS A 376 5.76 -7.00 -1.92
CA LYS A 376 4.70 -7.05 -2.95
C LYS A 376 3.54 -7.90 -2.45
N GLU A 377 2.40 -7.77 -3.13
CA GLU A 377 1.24 -8.63 -2.90
C GLU A 377 1.56 -10.10 -3.21
N ARG A 378 1.25 -11.00 -2.28
CA ARG A 378 1.48 -12.44 -2.45
C ARG A 378 0.28 -13.09 -3.15
N ALA A 379 0.56 -14.01 -4.08
CA ALA A 379 -0.46 -14.88 -4.63
C ALA A 379 -0.92 -15.91 -3.57
N VAL A 380 -2.23 -15.98 -3.34
CA VAL A 380 -2.91 -16.83 -2.36
C VAL A 380 -4.01 -17.66 -3.02
N THR A 381 -4.55 -18.65 -2.34
CA THR A 381 -5.51 -19.59 -2.92
C THR A 381 -6.94 -19.10 -2.90
N ASN A 382 -7.28 -18.22 -1.97
CA ASN A 382 -8.60 -17.59 -1.89
C ASN A 382 -8.54 -16.26 -1.15
N ALA A 383 -9.58 -15.45 -1.34
CA ALA A 383 -9.79 -14.20 -0.65
C ALA A 383 -11.29 -13.96 -0.43
N MET A 384 -11.64 -13.18 0.60
CA MET A 384 -13.01 -12.74 0.87
C MET A 384 -13.14 -11.27 0.51
N PHE A 385 -14.20 -10.93 -0.20
CA PHE A 385 -14.46 -9.59 -0.68
C PHE A 385 -15.85 -9.08 -0.33
N ALA A 386 -15.95 -7.81 -0.05
CA ALA A 386 -17.17 -7.04 -0.14
C ALA A 386 -17.42 -6.68 -1.62
N VAL A 387 -18.62 -6.93 -2.08
CA VAL A 387 -19.02 -6.82 -3.48
C VAL A 387 -20.25 -5.93 -3.58
N ALA A 388 -20.18 -4.87 -4.38
CA ALA A 388 -21.35 -4.10 -4.72
C ALA A 388 -22.17 -4.86 -5.79
N HIS A 389 -23.41 -5.17 -5.46
CA HIS A 389 -24.36 -5.78 -6.39
C HIS A 389 -25.39 -4.73 -6.80
N VAL A 390 -25.21 -4.15 -7.97
CA VAL A 390 -26.00 -3.00 -8.45
C VAL A 390 -26.85 -3.40 -9.66
N PRO A 391 -28.07 -2.85 -9.80
CA PRO A 391 -28.97 -3.23 -10.89
C PRO A 391 -28.52 -2.72 -12.26
N GLU A 392 -27.70 -1.67 -12.30
CA GLU A 392 -27.21 -1.05 -13.54
C GLU A 392 -25.91 -0.29 -13.29
N VAL A 393 -25.15 -0.04 -14.36
CA VAL A 393 -23.95 0.81 -14.32
C VAL A 393 -24.35 2.26 -14.08
N ASP A 394 -23.71 2.89 -13.10
CA ASP A 394 -23.83 4.33 -12.84
C ASP A 394 -22.46 4.89 -12.45
N ASN A 395 -21.93 5.78 -13.29
CA ASN A 395 -20.64 6.46 -13.07
C ASN A 395 -20.80 7.92 -12.64
N ASN A 396 -22.05 8.37 -12.37
CA ASN A 396 -22.30 9.74 -11.96
C ASN A 396 -22.00 9.90 -10.46
N VAL A 397 -21.22 10.93 -10.12
CA VAL A 397 -21.05 11.31 -8.72
C VAL A 397 -22.32 12.00 -8.25
N VAL A 398 -22.93 11.49 -7.18
CA VAL A 398 -24.12 12.07 -6.53
C VAL A 398 -23.92 12.37 -5.06
N SER A 399 -22.78 11.95 -4.49
CA SER A 399 -22.38 12.31 -3.14
C SER A 399 -20.86 12.32 -3.04
N ILE A 400 -20.33 13.07 -2.08
CA ILE A 400 -18.90 13.12 -1.77
C ILE A 400 -18.67 12.75 -0.31
N ALA A 401 -17.50 12.16 -0.02
CA ALA A 401 -17.02 11.96 1.33
C ALA A 401 -15.53 12.35 1.41
N PRO A 402 -15.08 12.89 2.53
CA PRO A 402 -13.65 13.13 2.72
C PRO A 402 -12.89 11.81 2.85
N TYR A 403 -11.67 11.76 2.29
CA TYR A 403 -10.75 10.64 2.49
C TYR A 403 -10.39 10.49 3.96
N MET A 404 -10.27 11.62 4.68
CA MET A 404 -10.11 11.71 6.12
C MET A 404 -11.13 12.69 6.68
N PRO A 405 -12.11 12.25 7.49
CA PRO A 405 -13.14 13.13 8.03
C PRO A 405 -12.71 13.93 9.28
N ASN A 406 -11.57 13.56 9.89
CA ASN A 406 -11.09 14.14 11.13
C ASN A 406 -9.65 14.64 10.98
N TYR A 407 -9.42 15.92 11.30
CA TYR A 407 -8.11 16.54 11.29
C TYR A 407 -7.70 16.95 12.69
N TYR A 408 -6.49 16.59 13.09
CA TYR A 408 -5.86 17.09 14.31
C TYR A 408 -4.62 17.87 13.91
N LEU A 409 -4.70 19.20 14.03
CA LEU A 409 -3.71 20.13 13.49
C LEU A 409 -3.05 20.94 14.63
N PRO A 410 -1.77 21.30 14.48
CA PRO A 410 -1.21 22.39 15.26
C PRO A 410 -1.86 23.71 14.84
N ARG A 411 -1.83 24.72 15.70
CA ARG A 411 -2.22 26.07 15.30
C ARG A 411 -1.32 26.54 14.16
N TYR A 412 -1.92 27.15 13.15
CA TYR A 412 -1.32 27.53 11.85
C TYR A 412 -0.91 26.32 10.99
N GLY A 413 -1.35 25.11 11.34
CA GLY A 413 -1.25 23.95 10.48
C GLY A 413 -2.13 24.06 9.26
N VAL A 414 -1.63 23.57 8.13
CA VAL A 414 -2.34 23.59 6.85
C VAL A 414 -2.90 22.21 6.55
N ALA A 415 -4.13 22.14 6.04
CA ALA A 415 -4.73 20.91 5.55
C ALA A 415 -5.29 21.08 4.14
N ALA A 416 -5.09 20.08 3.30
CA ALA A 416 -5.67 19.97 1.96
C ALA A 416 -6.59 18.73 1.90
N PRO A 417 -7.86 18.82 2.35
CA PRO A 417 -8.76 17.67 2.35
C PRO A 417 -9.01 17.14 0.94
N GLN A 418 -8.87 15.83 0.78
CA GLN A 418 -9.21 15.11 -0.45
C GLN A 418 -10.62 14.53 -0.33
N PHE A 419 -11.37 14.55 -1.44
CA PHE A 419 -12.75 14.08 -1.48
C PHE A 419 -12.93 12.97 -2.52
N LEU A 420 -13.64 11.95 -2.10
CA LEU A 420 -14.03 10.80 -2.90
C LEU A 420 -15.47 10.98 -3.39
N GLY A 421 -15.76 10.56 -4.62
CA GLY A 421 -17.08 10.68 -5.24
C GLY A 421 -17.78 9.34 -5.38
N TYR A 422 -19.04 9.30 -5.00
CA TYR A 422 -19.87 8.08 -5.00
C TYR A 422 -21.10 8.25 -5.87
N ASN A 423 -21.50 7.16 -6.53
CA ASN A 423 -22.75 7.11 -7.27
C ASN A 423 -23.96 6.87 -6.34
N LYS A 424 -25.16 6.81 -6.92
CA LYS A 424 -26.43 6.61 -6.19
C LYS A 424 -26.54 5.28 -5.43
N TYR A 425 -25.66 4.33 -5.72
CA TYR A 425 -25.58 3.03 -5.03
C TYR A 425 -24.50 2.98 -3.96
N GLY A 426 -23.77 4.08 -3.74
CA GLY A 426 -22.66 4.13 -2.81
C GLY A 426 -21.34 3.54 -3.34
N VAL A 427 -21.26 3.25 -4.64
CA VAL A 427 -20.02 2.77 -5.27
C VAL A 427 -19.07 3.95 -5.46
N LEU A 428 -17.81 3.79 -5.07
CA LEU A 428 -16.75 4.76 -5.31
C LEU A 428 -16.43 4.81 -6.81
N VAL A 429 -16.68 5.97 -7.45
CA VAL A 429 -16.47 6.20 -8.89
C VAL A 429 -15.43 7.26 -9.20
N GLU A 430 -15.11 8.15 -8.23
CA GLU A 430 -14.11 9.21 -8.40
C GLU A 430 -13.22 9.30 -7.13
N THR A 431 -11.90 9.26 -7.31
CA THR A 431 -10.95 9.28 -6.18
C THR A 431 -10.44 10.67 -5.81
N ASN A 432 -10.69 11.68 -6.64
CA ASN A 432 -10.27 13.05 -6.40
C ASN A 432 -11.27 14.02 -7.03
N VAL A 433 -12.37 14.24 -6.32
CA VAL A 433 -13.41 15.17 -6.77
C VAL A 433 -12.86 16.60 -6.73
N THR A 434 -12.80 17.23 -7.90
CA THR A 434 -12.35 18.60 -8.06
C THR A 434 -13.50 19.61 -7.93
N GLY A 435 -13.19 20.88 -7.68
CA GLY A 435 -14.20 21.95 -7.55
C GLY A 435 -14.94 21.90 -6.22
N VAL A 436 -14.43 21.19 -5.22
CA VAL A 436 -14.93 21.27 -3.85
C VAL A 436 -14.44 22.55 -3.22
N THR A 437 -15.35 23.34 -2.64
CA THR A 437 -15.03 24.55 -1.90
C THR A 437 -15.14 24.30 -0.40
N LEU A 438 -14.20 24.82 0.37
CA LEU A 438 -14.18 24.72 1.81
C LEU A 438 -14.71 26.01 2.46
N SER A 439 -15.34 25.89 3.61
CA SER A 439 -15.73 27.00 4.47
C SER A 439 -15.70 26.60 5.93
N CYS A 440 -15.44 27.56 6.82
CA CYS A 440 -15.48 27.35 8.27
C CYS A 440 -15.84 28.64 8.99
N ALA A 441 -16.14 28.54 10.28
CA ALA A 441 -16.26 29.68 11.14
C ALA A 441 -14.87 30.34 11.39
N SER A 442 -14.81 31.66 11.49
CA SER A 442 -13.54 32.41 11.65
C SER A 442 -12.77 32.07 12.94
N GLU A 443 -13.45 31.54 13.95
CA GLU A 443 -12.84 31.05 15.18
C GLU A 443 -12.16 29.67 15.03
N VAL A 444 -12.42 28.96 13.93
CA VAL A 444 -11.77 27.68 13.60
C VAL A 444 -10.55 27.92 12.72
N GLY A 445 -10.68 28.76 11.70
CA GLY A 445 -9.60 29.02 10.76
C GLY A 445 -10.05 29.85 9.56
N GLU A 446 -9.27 29.79 8.51
CA GLU A 446 -9.53 30.48 7.24
C GLU A 446 -9.21 29.56 6.06
N ILE A 447 -9.77 29.88 4.90
CA ILE A 447 -9.46 29.19 3.65
C ILE A 447 -8.50 30.08 2.86
N LEU A 448 -7.34 29.50 2.52
CA LEU A 448 -6.30 30.16 1.74
C LEU A 448 -6.75 30.35 0.27
N GLU A 449 -6.09 31.24 -0.45
CA GLU A 449 -6.40 31.52 -1.87
C GLU A 449 -6.29 30.28 -2.77
N ASP A 450 -5.42 29.35 -2.42
CA ASP A 450 -5.26 28.06 -3.11
C ASP A 450 -6.30 27.00 -2.72
N GLY A 451 -7.25 27.34 -1.85
CA GLY A 451 -8.33 26.47 -1.40
C GLY A 451 -8.01 25.58 -0.21
N ARG A 452 -6.78 25.60 0.31
CA ARG A 452 -6.39 24.83 1.51
C ARG A 452 -6.96 25.50 2.78
N PHE A 453 -7.14 24.70 3.83
CA PHE A 453 -7.57 25.18 5.15
C PHE A 453 -6.35 25.49 6.02
N LEU A 454 -6.35 26.67 6.67
CA LEU A 454 -5.38 27.10 7.67
C LEU A 454 -6.05 27.19 9.05
N ALA A 455 -5.49 26.47 10.03
CA ALA A 455 -6.00 26.39 11.39
C ALA A 455 -5.55 27.60 12.25
N THR A 456 -6.17 28.76 12.10
CA THR A 456 -5.81 29.98 12.86
C THR A 456 -6.43 30.02 14.26
N GLY A 457 -7.48 29.25 14.50
CA GLY A 457 -8.21 29.22 15.76
C GLY A 457 -7.43 28.63 16.95
N GLU A 458 -7.97 28.81 18.14
CA GLU A 458 -7.44 28.17 19.37
C GLU A 458 -8.15 26.87 19.71
N LYS A 459 -9.34 26.69 19.17
CA LYS A 459 -10.18 25.50 19.35
C LYS A 459 -10.61 24.98 17.99
N GLY A 460 -10.75 23.69 17.89
CA GLY A 460 -11.29 23.09 16.71
C GLY A 460 -12.78 23.39 16.50
N GLY A 461 -13.30 22.91 15.39
CA GLY A 461 -14.68 23.08 14.96
C GLY A 461 -14.96 22.29 13.69
N LYS A 462 -15.96 22.73 12.93
CA LYS A 462 -16.33 22.09 11.66
C LYS A 462 -15.73 22.84 10.48
N LEU A 463 -15.22 22.07 9.53
CA LEU A 463 -14.90 22.50 8.19
C LEU A 463 -15.99 21.93 7.29
N VAL A 464 -16.66 22.78 6.52
CA VAL A 464 -17.74 22.38 5.60
C VAL A 464 -17.18 22.38 4.18
N ALA A 465 -17.33 21.25 3.52
CA ALA A 465 -16.98 21.09 2.12
C ALA A 465 -18.25 21.09 1.26
N THR A 466 -18.26 21.87 0.19
CA THR A 466 -19.41 22.04 -0.72
C THR A 466 -18.99 21.69 -2.15
N TRP A 467 -19.77 20.86 -2.80
CA TRP A 467 -19.63 20.49 -4.21
C TRP A 467 -20.99 20.56 -4.90
N GLY A 468 -21.21 21.58 -5.71
CA GLY A 468 -22.55 21.90 -6.22
C GLY A 468 -23.53 22.16 -5.07
N ASP A 469 -24.63 21.41 -5.03
CA ASP A 469 -25.65 21.46 -3.97
C ASP A 469 -25.37 20.50 -2.79
N ILE A 470 -24.24 19.78 -2.83
CA ILE A 470 -23.89 18.75 -1.85
C ILE A 470 -22.92 19.33 -0.83
N THR A 471 -23.19 19.08 0.46
CA THR A 471 -22.31 19.48 1.55
C THR A 471 -21.92 18.26 2.41
N THR A 472 -20.68 18.25 2.87
CA THR A 472 -20.20 17.31 3.89
C THR A 472 -19.36 18.06 4.93
N GLU A 473 -19.27 17.50 6.13
CA GLU A 473 -18.54 18.11 7.23
C GLU A 473 -17.31 17.29 7.60
N LEU A 474 -16.24 17.98 7.99
CA LEU A 474 -15.03 17.43 8.57
C LEU A 474 -14.84 18.02 9.96
N ASP A 475 -14.34 17.18 10.88
CA ASP A 475 -14.00 17.62 12.23
C ASP A 475 -12.54 18.10 12.29
N VAL A 476 -12.33 19.31 12.78
CA VAL A 476 -11.00 19.88 12.99
C VAL A 476 -10.77 20.07 14.48
N ARG A 477 -9.65 19.59 14.98
CA ARG A 477 -9.12 19.90 16.31
C ARG A 477 -7.82 20.64 16.17
N ILE A 478 -7.59 21.63 17.03
CA ILE A 478 -6.41 22.46 16.97
C ILE A 478 -5.67 22.35 18.29
N SER A 479 -4.36 22.08 18.22
CA SER A 479 -3.44 22.13 19.34
C SER A 479 -2.62 23.42 19.31
N SER A 480 -2.68 24.20 20.39
CA SER A 480 -1.83 25.38 20.57
C SER A 480 -0.47 25.05 21.22
N THR A 481 -0.25 23.80 21.60
CA THR A 481 0.95 23.34 22.32
C THR A 481 1.84 22.42 21.50
N ALA A 482 1.55 22.26 20.20
CA ALA A 482 2.40 21.43 19.32
C ALA A 482 3.77 22.09 19.07
N PRO A 483 4.87 21.35 19.16
CA PRO A 483 6.20 21.84 18.80
C PRO A 483 6.27 22.11 17.29
N ILE A 484 7.17 23.01 16.89
CA ILE A 484 7.51 23.28 15.49
C ILE A 484 8.89 22.72 15.16
N ALA A 485 9.13 22.37 13.91
CA ALA A 485 10.44 22.05 13.38
C ALA A 485 10.67 22.83 12.09
N ILE A 486 11.86 23.41 11.95
CA ILE A 486 12.25 24.16 10.75
C ILE A 486 13.12 23.25 9.89
N ARG A 487 12.78 23.20 8.59
CA ARG A 487 13.56 22.47 7.59
C ARG A 487 13.99 23.39 6.47
N ILE A 488 15.26 23.33 6.11
CA ILE A 488 15.84 24.01 4.96
C ILE A 488 17.06 23.22 4.49
N ASP A 489 17.37 23.31 3.21
CA ASP A 489 18.62 22.76 2.70
C ASP A 489 19.83 23.41 3.39
N THR A 490 20.80 22.60 3.77
CA THR A 490 21.95 23.06 4.59
C THR A 490 22.95 23.92 3.81
N VAL A 491 22.81 24.01 2.49
CA VAL A 491 23.68 24.79 1.60
C VAL A 491 22.82 25.65 0.68
N LEU A 492 22.97 26.95 0.76
CA LEU A 492 22.43 27.92 -0.18
C LEU A 492 23.54 28.32 -1.14
N CYS A 493 23.44 27.94 -2.40
CA CYS A 493 24.36 28.39 -3.45
C CYS A 493 23.59 29.31 -4.41
N GLY A 494 24.16 30.48 -4.70
CA GLY A 494 23.52 31.47 -5.56
C GLY A 494 22.56 32.41 -4.83
N PRO A 495 22.04 33.43 -5.52
CA PRO A 495 21.23 34.49 -4.93
C PRO A 495 19.74 34.14 -4.80
N GLN A 496 19.33 32.96 -5.21
CA GLN A 496 17.92 32.55 -5.21
C GLN A 496 17.43 32.33 -3.78
N PRO A 497 16.26 32.86 -3.40
CA PRO A 497 15.71 32.61 -2.09
C PRO A 497 15.22 31.15 -1.94
N TYR A 498 15.46 30.59 -0.77
CA TYR A 498 14.99 29.25 -0.39
C TYR A 498 13.88 29.38 0.62
N LYS A 499 12.73 28.79 0.35
CA LYS A 499 11.61 28.80 1.29
C LYS A 499 11.85 27.78 2.40
N VAL A 500 11.75 28.24 3.64
CA VAL A 500 11.86 27.36 4.81
C VAL A 500 10.57 26.56 4.94
N GLU A 501 10.69 25.22 4.97
CA GLU A 501 9.59 24.35 5.33
C GLU A 501 9.48 24.30 6.86
N VAL A 502 8.25 24.49 7.36
CA VAL A 502 7.95 24.45 8.78
C VAL A 502 6.94 23.34 9.02
N GLU A 503 7.28 22.49 9.97
CA GLU A 503 6.40 21.39 10.37
C GLU A 503 6.04 21.52 11.85
N GLY A 504 4.78 21.20 12.17
CA GLY A 504 4.28 21.03 13.52
C GLY A 504 3.88 19.60 13.79
N THR A 505 4.25 19.08 14.97
CA THR A 505 3.87 17.73 15.37
C THR A 505 2.75 17.78 16.39
N VAL A 506 1.62 17.10 16.10
CA VAL A 506 0.50 16.93 17.02
C VAL A 506 0.22 15.45 17.18
N GLY A 507 0.30 14.95 18.42
CA GLY A 507 0.30 13.50 18.62
C GLY A 507 1.48 12.87 17.89
N ASN A 508 1.15 12.02 16.91
CA ASN A 508 2.15 11.33 16.07
C ASN A 508 2.14 11.82 14.61
N ASN A 509 1.37 12.86 14.34
CA ASN A 509 1.23 13.41 12.98
C ASN A 509 2.07 14.67 12.82
N THR A 510 2.84 14.71 11.75
CA THR A 510 3.57 15.91 11.32
C THR A 510 2.77 16.58 10.20
N VAL A 511 2.56 17.87 10.32
CA VAL A 511 1.72 18.69 9.42
C VAL A 511 2.48 19.95 9.05
N GLU A 512 2.32 20.42 7.81
CA GLU A 512 2.82 21.70 7.35
C GLU A 512 2.26 22.84 8.22
N ILE A 513 3.14 23.73 8.69
CA ILE A 513 2.77 25.03 9.28
C ILE A 513 3.07 26.11 8.27
N LEU A 514 2.15 27.05 8.12
CA LEU A 514 2.37 28.19 7.22
C LEU A 514 3.56 29.02 7.68
N SER A 515 4.62 29.11 6.88
CA SER A 515 5.87 29.80 7.22
C SER A 515 5.66 31.25 7.59
N SER A 516 4.71 31.95 6.94
CA SER A 516 4.33 33.34 7.24
C SER A 516 3.66 33.53 8.61
N ALA A 517 3.27 32.45 9.30
CA ALA A 517 2.78 32.54 10.68
C ALA A 517 3.91 32.71 11.72
N LEU A 518 5.16 32.52 11.34
CA LEU A 518 6.31 32.62 12.20
C LEU A 518 6.92 34.02 12.16
N THR A 519 7.52 34.43 13.27
CA THR A 519 8.42 35.58 13.27
C THR A 519 9.84 35.09 13.00
N TRP A 520 10.40 35.56 11.90
CA TRP A 520 11.70 35.15 11.41
C TRP A 520 12.83 36.10 11.82
N SER A 521 14.01 35.57 12.02
CA SER A 521 15.23 36.39 12.22
C SER A 521 16.49 35.64 11.79
N SER A 522 17.43 36.37 11.24
CA SER A 522 18.80 35.90 10.94
C SER A 522 19.77 36.42 12.03
N ALA A 523 20.66 35.56 12.48
CA ALA A 523 21.71 35.95 13.44
C ALA A 523 22.75 36.88 12.81
N ASP A 524 22.93 36.77 11.48
CA ASP A 524 23.81 37.67 10.71
C ASP A 524 23.20 37.94 9.32
N PRO A 525 22.44 39.02 9.16
CA PRO A 525 21.83 39.39 7.88
C PRO A 525 22.82 39.72 6.76
N THR A 526 24.11 39.87 7.07
CA THR A 526 25.15 40.05 6.04
C THR A 526 25.54 38.76 5.36
N ILE A 527 25.27 37.60 5.99
CA ILE A 527 25.50 36.26 5.44
C ILE A 527 24.24 35.76 4.72
N ALA A 528 23.08 35.81 5.39
CA ALA A 528 21.79 35.55 4.77
C ALA A 528 20.68 36.32 5.47
N THR A 529 19.68 36.75 4.69
CA THR A 529 18.45 37.36 5.18
C THR A 529 17.31 36.33 5.17
N VAL A 530 16.27 36.59 5.95
CA VAL A 530 15.00 35.86 5.90
C VAL A 530 13.87 36.87 5.94
N ASP A 531 12.88 36.68 5.07
CA ASP A 531 11.69 37.56 5.01
C ASP A 531 10.54 37.03 5.91
N GLU A 532 9.39 37.77 5.88
CA GLU A 532 8.20 37.42 6.66
C GLU A 532 7.53 36.14 6.17
N GLU A 533 7.71 35.76 4.92
CA GLU A 533 7.19 34.54 4.30
C GLU A 533 8.08 33.31 4.56
N GLY A 534 9.25 33.52 5.20
CA GLY A 534 10.22 32.47 5.50
C GLY A 534 11.14 32.13 4.33
N ASN A 535 11.32 33.03 3.34
CA ASN A 535 12.31 32.87 2.29
C ASN A 535 13.68 33.30 2.79
N VAL A 536 14.66 32.42 2.73
CA VAL A 536 16.05 32.69 3.11
C VAL A 536 16.87 32.98 1.86
N GLU A 537 17.53 34.12 1.82
CA GLU A 537 18.38 34.55 0.71
C GLU A 537 19.83 34.68 1.17
N GLY A 538 20.75 33.93 0.54
CA GLY A 538 22.17 34.03 0.76
C GLY A 538 22.74 35.34 0.21
N LYS A 539 23.59 36.03 0.99
CA LYS A 539 24.24 37.28 0.61
C LYS A 539 25.77 37.17 0.53
N LYS A 540 26.37 36.32 1.34
CA LYS A 540 27.82 36.17 1.42
C LYS A 540 28.17 34.76 1.92
N ASN A 541 29.29 34.21 1.45
CA ASN A 541 29.81 32.93 1.95
C ASN A 541 29.98 32.96 3.47
N GLY A 542 29.44 31.94 4.13
CA GLY A 542 29.47 31.82 5.58
C GLY A 542 28.43 30.89 6.15
N MET A 543 28.36 30.82 7.47
CA MET A 543 27.31 30.08 8.18
C MET A 543 26.51 31.04 9.06
N VAL A 544 25.21 30.87 9.08
CA VAL A 544 24.32 31.71 9.86
C VAL A 544 23.18 30.90 10.45
N VAL A 545 22.71 31.30 11.62
CA VAL A 545 21.52 30.70 12.26
C VAL A 545 20.27 31.50 11.83
N ILE A 546 19.32 30.79 11.25
CA ILE A 546 17.97 31.32 11.00
C ILE A 546 17.07 30.80 12.11
N THR A 547 16.31 31.70 12.72
CA THR A 547 15.41 31.40 13.83
C THR A 547 13.97 31.70 13.42
N GLY A 548 13.08 30.73 13.59
CA GLY A 548 11.63 30.87 13.46
C GLY A 548 10.97 30.79 14.84
N LYS A 549 10.02 31.69 15.12
CA LYS A 549 9.28 31.72 16.39
C LYS A 549 7.78 31.77 16.15
N LEU A 550 7.05 30.85 16.77
CA LEU A 550 5.59 30.78 16.77
C LEU A 550 5.07 30.76 18.22
N GLY A 551 4.55 31.89 18.70
CA GLY A 551 4.12 32.01 20.09
C GLY A 551 5.26 31.76 21.08
N THR A 552 5.16 30.70 21.87
CA THR A 552 6.20 30.28 22.84
C THR A 552 7.22 29.31 22.25
N PHE A 553 6.97 28.74 21.06
CA PHE A 553 7.86 27.82 20.40
C PHE A 553 8.91 28.56 19.58
N THR A 554 10.12 28.08 19.61
CA THR A 554 11.25 28.59 18.84
C THR A 554 12.05 27.43 18.35
N ASP A 555 12.39 27.45 17.06
CA ASP A 555 13.31 26.49 16.48
C ASP A 555 14.35 27.21 15.59
N GLN A 556 15.45 26.55 15.30
CA GLN A 556 16.60 27.14 14.63
C GLN A 556 17.23 26.18 13.65
N ILE A 557 17.67 26.69 12.52
CA ILE A 557 18.47 25.95 11.58
C ILE A 557 19.77 26.71 11.26
N VAL A 558 20.87 25.98 11.12
CA VAL A 558 22.14 26.53 10.65
C VAL A 558 22.18 26.39 9.13
N VAL A 559 22.27 27.53 8.47
CA VAL A 559 22.35 27.65 7.03
C VAL A 559 23.79 27.94 6.63
N LYS A 560 24.35 27.17 5.70
CA LYS A 560 25.62 27.45 5.05
C LYS A 560 25.34 28.12 3.69
N VAL A 561 25.88 29.30 3.50
CA VAL A 561 25.88 29.98 2.20
C VAL A 561 27.22 29.74 1.53
N GLU A 562 27.22 29.21 0.31
CA GLU A 562 28.43 28.89 -0.44
C GLU A 562 28.20 29.19 -1.92
N PHE A 563 28.65 30.38 -2.36
CA PHE A 563 28.60 30.73 -3.78
C PHE A 563 29.75 30.08 -4.53
N PRO A 564 29.59 29.70 -5.78
CA PRO A 564 30.67 29.16 -6.60
C PRO A 564 31.85 30.14 -6.68
N GLU A 565 33.07 29.66 -6.43
CA GLU A 565 34.28 30.47 -6.52
C GLU A 565 34.86 30.54 -7.94
N SER A 566 34.46 29.64 -8.82
CA SER A 566 34.91 29.55 -10.24
C SER A 566 33.80 29.17 -11.19
N ASP A 567 33.87 29.64 -12.41
CA ASP A 567 33.03 29.26 -13.54
C ASP A 567 33.92 28.71 -14.68
N PRO A 568 33.72 27.45 -15.14
CA PRO A 568 32.73 26.47 -14.71
C PRO A 568 33.12 25.71 -13.41
N LEU A 569 32.12 25.20 -12.68
CA LEU A 569 32.29 24.40 -11.47
C LEU A 569 32.12 22.91 -11.78
N ILE A 570 33.06 22.07 -11.36
CA ILE A 570 32.88 20.61 -11.40
C ILE A 570 32.05 20.20 -10.19
N TRP A 571 30.79 19.82 -10.42
CA TRP A 571 29.91 19.34 -9.38
C TRP A 571 30.29 17.94 -8.87
N ASP A 572 30.65 17.03 -9.77
CA ASP A 572 31.12 15.67 -9.43
C ASP A 572 32.15 15.20 -10.44
N ASP A 573 33.29 14.73 -9.98
CA ASP A 573 34.39 14.19 -10.79
C ASP A 573 34.42 12.64 -10.84
N PHE A 574 33.38 11.98 -10.34
CA PHE A 574 33.22 10.53 -10.21
C PHE A 574 34.26 9.82 -9.34
N ARG A 575 35.17 10.52 -8.68
CA ARG A 575 36.25 9.91 -7.87
C ARG A 575 35.75 9.25 -6.60
N GLN A 576 34.62 9.70 -6.06
CA GLN A 576 34.00 9.11 -4.89
C GLN A 576 33.08 7.92 -5.29
N ALA A 577 33.70 6.81 -5.74
CA ALA A 577 32.97 5.66 -6.28
C ALA A 577 31.85 5.12 -5.36
N SER A 578 32.05 5.20 -4.02
CA SER A 578 31.03 4.76 -3.03
C SER A 578 29.77 5.62 -3.00
N SER A 579 29.78 6.80 -3.62
CA SER A 579 28.61 7.68 -3.73
C SER A 579 27.74 7.36 -4.95
N TRP A 580 28.19 6.44 -5.82
CA TRP A 580 27.50 6.06 -7.04
C TRP A 580 27.00 4.62 -6.99
N GLU A 581 25.73 4.40 -7.31
CA GLU A 581 25.18 3.08 -7.58
C GLU A 581 25.36 2.73 -9.05
N LEU A 582 26.07 1.61 -9.32
CA LEU A 582 26.36 1.15 -10.68
C LEU A 582 25.48 -0.03 -11.04
N LYS A 583 24.79 0.04 -12.17
CA LYS A 583 23.93 -1.02 -12.70
C LYS A 583 24.19 -1.30 -14.16
N GLY A 584 24.33 -2.56 -14.51
CA GLY A 584 24.42 -3.06 -15.88
C GLY A 584 23.29 -4.02 -16.22
N SER A 585 22.78 -3.94 -17.44
CA SER A 585 21.86 -4.93 -18.00
C SER A 585 22.38 -5.34 -19.39
N PRO A 586 22.59 -6.63 -19.63
CA PRO A 586 22.55 -7.75 -18.67
C PRO A 586 23.57 -7.59 -17.52
N THR A 587 23.37 -8.31 -16.43
CA THR A 587 24.24 -8.25 -15.22
C THR A 587 25.70 -8.64 -15.50
N SER A 588 25.95 -9.32 -16.63
CA SER A 588 27.29 -9.65 -17.12
C SER A 588 28.14 -8.43 -17.49
N PHE A 589 27.53 -7.25 -17.69
CA PHE A 589 28.26 -6.01 -18.01
C PHE A 589 29.18 -5.53 -16.87
N LYS A 590 28.81 -5.81 -15.61
CA LYS A 590 29.62 -5.55 -14.40
C LYS A 590 30.30 -4.18 -14.39
N PRO A 591 29.56 -3.05 -14.51
CA PRO A 591 30.18 -1.74 -14.55
C PRO A 591 30.95 -1.44 -13.26
N SER A 592 32.08 -0.79 -13.38
CA SER A 592 32.93 -0.31 -12.29
C SER A 592 33.63 1.00 -12.64
N LEU A 593 33.95 1.81 -11.63
CA LEU A 593 34.73 3.03 -11.80
C LEU A 593 36.22 2.73 -11.55
N SER A 594 37.06 3.03 -12.53
CA SER A 594 38.51 2.99 -12.43
C SER A 594 39.03 4.40 -12.15
N ILE A 595 39.55 4.60 -10.96
CA ILE A 595 39.99 5.91 -10.47
C ILE A 595 41.51 6.00 -10.60
N PRO A 596 42.04 6.88 -11.46
CA PRO A 596 43.49 7.09 -11.59
C PRO A 596 44.08 7.71 -10.32
N GLU A 597 45.37 7.43 -10.06
CA GLU A 597 46.13 8.04 -8.92
C GLU A 597 46.32 9.55 -9.12
N ASP A 598 46.59 9.98 -10.38
CA ASP A 598 46.69 11.39 -10.72
C ASP A 598 45.32 12.07 -10.66
N PRO A 599 45.12 13.09 -9.81
CA PRO A 599 43.86 13.80 -9.68
C PRO A 599 43.38 14.52 -10.96
N ASN A 600 44.29 14.84 -11.86
CA ASN A 600 44.00 15.55 -13.11
C ASN A 600 43.57 14.58 -14.23
N THR A 601 43.71 13.27 -14.05
CA THR A 601 43.31 12.28 -15.05
C THR A 601 41.85 11.89 -14.81
N PRO A 602 40.97 11.99 -15.83
CA PRO A 602 39.55 11.63 -15.69
C PRO A 602 39.31 10.18 -15.25
N VAL A 603 38.23 9.95 -14.55
CA VAL A 603 37.77 8.60 -14.15
C VAL A 603 37.23 7.85 -15.36
N ASN A 604 37.48 6.54 -15.44
CA ASN A 604 36.91 5.67 -16.44
C ASN A 604 35.83 4.78 -15.84
N LEU A 605 34.64 4.82 -16.42
CA LEU A 605 33.66 3.76 -16.23
C LEU A 605 34.05 2.61 -17.14
N ILE A 606 34.32 1.45 -16.55
CA ILE A 606 34.71 0.23 -17.27
C ILE A 606 33.57 -0.77 -17.19
N PHE A 607 33.28 -1.45 -18.30
CA PHE A 607 32.28 -2.52 -18.34
C PHE A 607 32.63 -3.53 -19.42
N THR A 608 32.17 -4.78 -19.26
CA THR A 608 32.36 -5.83 -20.26
C THR A 608 31.11 -5.94 -21.12
N TYR A 609 31.20 -5.57 -22.40
CA TYR A 609 30.06 -5.67 -23.32
C TYR A 609 29.90 -7.10 -23.86
N GLY A 610 28.66 -7.57 -23.90
CA GLY A 610 28.22 -8.81 -24.53
C GLY A 610 26.77 -8.69 -24.98
N SER A 611 26.35 -9.59 -25.87
CA SER A 611 24.97 -9.57 -26.38
C SER A 611 23.94 -9.74 -25.27
N GLY A 612 22.84 -8.96 -25.32
CA GLY A 612 21.79 -9.01 -24.33
C GLY A 612 20.52 -8.29 -24.76
N ARG A 613 19.40 -8.63 -24.10
CA ARG A 613 18.11 -7.97 -24.35
C ARG A 613 18.04 -6.67 -23.53
N ASN A 614 17.73 -5.55 -24.18
CA ASN A 614 17.64 -4.21 -23.56
C ASN A 614 18.93 -3.82 -22.81
N PRO A 615 20.10 -3.73 -23.48
CA PRO A 615 21.36 -3.45 -22.83
C PRO A 615 21.42 -2.00 -22.34
N PHE A 616 21.95 -1.79 -21.12
CA PHE A 616 22.28 -0.46 -20.62
C PHE A 616 23.34 -0.51 -19.50
N ILE A 617 24.01 0.62 -19.31
CA ILE A 617 24.85 0.91 -18.15
C ILE A 617 24.26 2.16 -17.49
N GLN A 618 24.14 2.17 -16.17
CA GLN A 618 23.60 3.29 -15.43
C GLN A 618 24.43 3.58 -14.17
N LEU A 619 24.76 4.86 -13.99
CA LEU A 619 25.32 5.41 -12.77
C LEU A 619 24.23 6.24 -12.12
N SER A 620 23.85 5.91 -10.89
CA SER A 620 22.80 6.63 -10.14
C SER A 620 23.39 7.31 -8.92
N LYS A 621 23.00 8.57 -8.72
CA LYS A 621 23.32 9.35 -7.52
C LYS A 621 22.19 10.35 -7.29
N ASP A 622 21.30 10.04 -6.34
CA ASP A 622 20.21 10.96 -5.98
C ASP A 622 20.79 12.09 -5.10
N SER A 623 21.07 13.22 -5.73
CA SER A 623 21.71 14.35 -5.06
C SER A 623 21.28 15.68 -5.64
N LEU A 624 21.27 16.72 -4.77
CA LEU A 624 20.92 18.08 -5.16
C LEU A 624 22.14 18.81 -5.73
N LEU A 625 21.90 19.60 -6.79
CA LEU A 625 22.82 20.62 -7.28
C LEU A 625 22.40 21.94 -6.60
N TYR A 626 23.16 22.33 -5.58
CA TYR A 626 22.82 23.49 -4.73
C TYR A 626 23.13 24.85 -5.38
N SER A 627 23.77 24.84 -6.52
CA SER A 627 24.00 26.05 -7.32
C SER A 627 22.81 26.30 -8.30
N THR A 628 22.84 27.40 -8.99
CA THR A 628 21.85 27.79 -9.99
C THR A 628 22.50 27.86 -11.38
N PRO A 629 22.98 26.72 -11.96
CA PRO A 629 23.67 26.76 -13.23
C PRO A 629 22.74 27.13 -14.37
N ASP A 630 23.25 27.91 -15.34
CA ASP A 630 22.57 28.12 -16.61
C ASP A 630 22.61 26.91 -17.51
N LYS A 631 23.74 26.15 -17.43
CA LYS A 631 23.94 24.91 -18.19
C LYS A 631 24.58 23.85 -17.33
N ILE A 632 24.25 22.59 -17.66
CA ILE A 632 24.90 21.40 -17.12
C ILE A 632 25.58 20.69 -18.28
N ARG A 633 26.89 20.39 -18.16
CA ARG A 633 27.69 19.67 -19.14
C ARG A 633 28.17 18.34 -18.60
N VAL A 634 28.06 17.29 -19.38
CA VAL A 634 28.66 15.98 -19.09
C VAL A 634 29.55 15.60 -20.28
N PRO A 635 30.84 15.96 -20.24
CA PRO A 635 31.79 15.52 -21.27
C PRO A 635 32.06 14.02 -21.13
N LEU A 636 32.20 13.33 -22.24
CA LEU A 636 32.58 11.92 -22.26
C LEU A 636 33.31 11.52 -23.52
N THR A 637 34.22 10.53 -23.40
CA THR A 637 34.83 9.83 -24.51
C THR A 637 34.69 8.33 -24.32
N THR A 638 34.40 7.55 -25.34
CA THR A 638 34.14 6.13 -25.23
C THR A 638 34.61 5.33 -26.42
N ASN A 639 34.98 4.05 -26.22
CA ASN A 639 35.19 3.09 -27.31
C ASN A 639 33.95 2.25 -27.60
N ALA A 640 32.86 2.38 -26.83
CA ALA A 640 31.60 1.73 -27.12
C ALA A 640 30.72 2.56 -28.05
N VAL A 641 29.87 1.90 -28.84
CA VAL A 641 28.90 2.55 -29.69
C VAL A 641 27.56 2.64 -28.97
N PHE A 642 27.17 3.84 -28.57
CA PHE A 642 25.90 4.07 -27.91
C PHE A 642 24.80 4.55 -28.84
N GLU A 643 23.59 3.97 -28.75
CA GLU A 643 22.37 4.51 -29.36
C GLU A 643 22.04 5.88 -28.75
N LYS A 644 22.15 5.94 -27.42
CA LYS A 644 21.84 7.16 -26.68
C LYS A 644 22.49 7.19 -25.30
N VAL A 645 22.69 8.40 -24.80
CA VAL A 645 23.00 8.70 -23.39
C VAL A 645 21.89 9.56 -22.82
N ILE A 646 21.41 9.23 -21.62
CA ILE A 646 20.29 9.87 -20.96
C ILE A 646 20.78 10.44 -19.63
N VAL A 647 20.61 11.74 -19.43
CA VAL A 647 20.79 12.41 -18.14
C VAL A 647 19.42 12.51 -17.48
N MET A 648 19.26 11.94 -16.30
CA MET A 648 18.04 12.00 -15.51
C MET A 648 18.17 13.08 -14.45
N ILE A 649 17.35 14.11 -14.60
CA ILE A 649 17.36 15.30 -13.73
C ILE A 649 15.93 15.70 -13.39
N ARG A 650 15.75 16.39 -12.24
CA ARG A 650 14.43 16.86 -11.82
C ARG A 650 14.55 18.29 -11.28
N ALA A 651 13.66 19.17 -11.71
CA ALA A 651 13.51 20.49 -11.12
C ALA A 651 12.82 20.41 -9.75
N ASN A 652 13.12 21.32 -8.85
CA ASN A 652 12.57 21.33 -7.48
C ASN A 652 11.04 21.47 -7.45
N ASN A 653 10.49 22.26 -8.36
CA ASN A 653 9.04 22.48 -8.51
C ASN A 653 8.31 21.37 -9.28
N SER A 654 8.97 20.23 -9.57
CA SER A 654 8.41 19.13 -10.33
C SER A 654 8.51 17.81 -9.57
N THR A 655 7.46 17.00 -9.66
CA THR A 655 7.45 15.62 -9.17
C THR A 655 7.94 14.61 -10.20
N THR A 656 8.05 15.02 -11.48
CA THR A 656 8.45 14.14 -12.58
C THR A 656 9.94 14.28 -12.89
N THR A 657 10.59 13.14 -13.12
CA THR A 657 11.98 13.09 -13.59
C THR A 657 12.05 13.38 -15.08
N ASP A 658 12.82 14.36 -15.48
CA ASP A 658 13.12 14.63 -16.85
C ASP A 658 14.26 13.73 -17.35
N GLN A 659 14.12 13.20 -18.56
CA GLN A 659 15.10 12.36 -19.24
C GLN A 659 15.64 13.12 -20.45
N VAL A 660 16.75 13.83 -20.25
CA VAL A 660 17.41 14.53 -21.35
C VAL A 660 18.23 13.53 -22.15
N THR A 661 17.81 13.26 -23.38
CA THR A 661 18.36 12.21 -24.24
C THR A 661 19.27 12.79 -25.32
N PHE A 662 20.49 12.29 -25.39
CA PHE A 662 21.48 12.59 -26.42
C PHE A 662 21.66 11.37 -27.30
N LEU A 663 21.43 11.51 -28.62
CA LEU A 663 21.45 10.42 -29.57
C LEU A 663 22.81 10.27 -30.21
N ASN A 664 23.23 9.03 -30.44
CA ASN A 664 24.40 8.64 -31.23
C ASN A 664 25.68 9.41 -30.88
N PRO A 665 26.14 9.42 -29.61
CA PRO A 665 27.43 10.05 -29.30
C PRO A 665 28.55 9.37 -30.08
N LYS A 666 29.50 10.16 -30.54
CA LYS A 666 30.59 9.67 -31.42
C LYS A 666 31.58 8.82 -30.63
N THR A 667 31.92 7.67 -31.19
CA THR A 667 32.91 6.76 -30.62
C THR A 667 34.33 7.25 -30.89
N GLY A 668 35.19 7.26 -29.87
CA GLY A 668 36.60 7.68 -29.98
C GLY A 668 36.83 9.19 -30.02
N GLU A 669 35.76 9.99 -30.03
CA GLU A 669 35.84 11.45 -29.99
C GLU A 669 35.26 11.95 -28.63
N GLU A 670 35.64 13.17 -28.26
CA GLU A 670 35.00 13.84 -27.14
C GLU A 670 33.58 14.28 -27.49
N ASN A 671 32.63 13.93 -26.65
CA ASN A 671 31.24 14.38 -26.71
C ASN A 671 30.96 15.25 -25.49
N VAL A 672 30.30 16.39 -25.67
CA VAL A 672 29.82 17.23 -24.59
C VAL A 672 28.30 17.20 -24.58
N LEU A 673 27.72 16.51 -23.59
CA LEU A 673 26.29 16.50 -23.38
C LEU A 673 25.92 17.80 -22.62
N GLU A 674 25.31 18.75 -23.33
CA GLU A 674 24.97 20.05 -22.73
C GLU A 674 23.44 20.14 -22.54
N ILE A 675 23.03 20.56 -21.36
CA ILE A 675 21.64 20.84 -20.98
C ILE A 675 21.56 22.32 -20.68
N ASP A 676 20.83 23.08 -21.47
CA ASP A 676 20.42 24.44 -21.14
C ASP A 676 19.27 24.37 -20.13
N VAL A 677 19.54 24.86 -18.91
CA VAL A 677 18.62 24.72 -17.79
C VAL A 677 17.37 25.59 -18.01
N LYS A 678 17.55 26.81 -18.49
CA LYS A 678 16.45 27.72 -18.75
C LYS A 678 15.56 27.25 -19.91
N GLU A 679 16.17 26.78 -20.99
CA GLU A 679 15.42 26.23 -22.13
C GLU A 679 14.61 24.97 -21.72
N ARG A 680 15.18 24.14 -20.82
CA ARG A 680 14.59 22.86 -20.46
C ARG A 680 13.54 22.94 -19.36
N PHE A 681 13.78 23.74 -18.32
CA PHE A 681 12.97 23.77 -17.09
C PHE A 681 12.26 25.11 -16.88
N GLY A 682 12.55 26.12 -17.69
CA GLY A 682 12.07 27.49 -17.53
C GLY A 682 13.03 28.37 -16.71
N ASP A 683 12.66 29.62 -16.52
CA ASP A 683 13.44 30.65 -15.84
C ASP A 683 12.90 31.00 -14.43
N ASP A 684 11.95 30.20 -13.90
CA ASP A 684 11.46 30.33 -12.54
C ASP A 684 12.51 29.90 -11.53
N ALA A 685 12.79 30.74 -10.54
CA ALA A 685 13.68 30.42 -9.44
C ALA A 685 13.30 29.11 -8.69
N ALA A 686 12.02 28.79 -8.68
CA ALA A 686 11.49 27.59 -8.03
C ALA A 686 11.96 26.25 -8.66
N ILE A 687 12.61 26.28 -9.85
CA ILE A 687 13.21 25.08 -10.42
C ILE A 687 14.43 24.60 -9.63
N TYR A 688 15.08 25.50 -8.87
CA TYR A 688 16.28 25.19 -8.08
C TYR A 688 15.94 24.84 -6.62
N PRO A 689 16.79 23.99 -5.96
CA PRO A 689 17.96 23.30 -6.51
C PRO A 689 17.54 22.18 -7.45
N LEU A 690 18.28 21.99 -8.54
CA LEU A 690 18.08 20.84 -9.42
C LEU A 690 18.51 19.55 -8.72
N ARG A 691 17.83 18.44 -9.03
CA ARG A 691 18.17 17.12 -8.49
C ARG A 691 18.71 16.23 -9.60
N PHE A 692 19.97 15.84 -9.52
CA PHE A 692 20.58 14.84 -10.41
C PHE A 692 20.22 13.44 -9.90
N LEU A 693 19.78 12.56 -10.80
CA LEU A 693 19.34 11.20 -10.43
C LEU A 693 20.17 10.11 -11.06
N ALA A 694 20.49 10.22 -12.35
CA ALA A 694 21.29 9.20 -13.04
C ALA A 694 21.86 9.66 -14.38
N LEU A 695 22.94 8.98 -14.77
CA LEU A 695 23.48 8.95 -16.13
C LEU A 695 23.32 7.52 -16.67
N LYS A 696 22.56 7.36 -17.75
CA LYS A 696 22.26 6.05 -18.36
C LYS A 696 22.73 6.03 -19.81
N MET A 697 23.45 4.98 -20.19
CA MET A 697 24.02 4.77 -21.51
C MET A 697 23.47 3.48 -22.12
N VAL A 698 23.02 3.53 -23.37
CA VAL A 698 22.41 2.41 -24.07
C VAL A 698 23.31 2.02 -25.24
N PRO A 699 24.13 0.94 -25.11
CA PRO A 699 24.99 0.48 -26.18
C PRO A 699 24.19 -0.19 -27.29
N THR A 700 24.72 -0.08 -28.53
CA THR A 700 24.18 -0.79 -29.72
C THR A 700 24.87 -2.13 -29.88
N SER A 701 24.35 -2.96 -30.82
CA SER A 701 24.99 -4.21 -31.25
C SER A 701 26.32 -4.01 -31.99
N GLU A 702 26.65 -2.79 -32.38
CA GLU A 702 27.93 -2.42 -33.03
C GLU A 702 29.04 -2.20 -32.00
N THR A 703 28.72 -2.15 -30.71
CA THR A 703 29.72 -2.06 -29.64
C THR A 703 30.62 -3.30 -29.68
N PRO A 704 31.95 -3.15 -29.64
CA PRO A 704 32.88 -4.29 -29.63
C PRO A 704 32.64 -5.18 -28.41
N GLU A 705 32.62 -6.50 -28.62
CA GLU A 705 32.55 -7.45 -27.49
C GLU A 705 33.84 -7.39 -26.65
N GLY A 706 33.67 -7.48 -25.33
CA GLY A 706 34.76 -7.43 -24.36
C GLY A 706 34.78 -6.13 -23.58
N ASP A 707 35.98 -5.71 -23.16
CA ASP A 707 36.15 -4.57 -22.28
C ASP A 707 35.96 -3.24 -22.98
N CYS A 708 34.98 -2.50 -22.49
CA CYS A 708 34.64 -1.16 -22.92
C CYS A 708 34.90 -0.15 -21.83
N TYR A 709 35.11 1.10 -22.22
CA TYR A 709 35.27 2.21 -21.27
C TYR A 709 34.49 3.45 -21.70
N VAL A 710 34.16 4.27 -20.71
CA VAL A 710 33.69 5.65 -20.86
C VAL A 710 34.53 6.54 -19.96
N THR A 711 35.31 7.43 -20.54
CA THR A 711 36.04 8.44 -19.79
C THR A 711 35.13 9.57 -19.39
N LEU A 712 35.04 9.89 -18.12
CA LEU A 712 34.14 10.86 -17.50
C LEU A 712 34.94 11.94 -16.79
N PRO A 713 35.20 13.10 -17.41
CA PRO A 713 35.90 14.22 -16.77
C PRO A 713 35.14 14.82 -15.59
N GLY A 714 33.79 14.78 -15.61
CA GLY A 714 32.96 15.29 -14.54
C GLY A 714 31.56 15.69 -15.02
N ILE A 715 30.72 16.04 -14.06
CA ILE A 715 29.47 16.78 -14.28
C ILE A 715 29.79 18.24 -13.95
N ILE A 716 29.64 19.12 -14.93
CA ILE A 716 30.14 20.48 -14.91
C ILE A 716 28.94 21.43 -14.94
N GLU A 717 28.89 22.33 -13.96
CA GLU A 717 27.95 23.45 -13.93
C GLU A 717 28.59 24.66 -14.60
N VAL A 718 27.83 25.34 -15.46
CA VAL A 718 28.25 26.53 -16.18
C VAL A 718 27.30 27.66 -15.85
N PHE A 719 27.86 28.80 -15.46
CA PHE A 719 27.13 30.00 -15.09
C PHE A 719 27.37 31.08 -16.15
N SER A 720 26.34 31.82 -16.51
CA SER A 720 26.52 33.05 -17.27
C SER A 720 27.14 34.09 -16.37
N GLU A 721 27.97 34.99 -16.92
CA GLU A 721 28.54 36.12 -16.19
C GLU A 721 27.39 36.96 -15.58
N GLN A 722 27.09 36.69 -14.30
CA GLN A 722 26.26 37.61 -13.54
C GLN A 722 27.13 38.80 -13.17
N THR A 723 26.73 39.99 -13.56
CA THR A 723 27.26 41.24 -13.01
C THR A 723 26.82 41.31 -11.54
N THR A 724 27.53 40.60 -10.69
CA THR A 724 27.38 40.74 -9.24
C THR A 724 28.29 41.91 -8.81
N ASP A 725 27.71 43.00 -8.33
CA ASP A 725 28.38 44.00 -7.54
C ASP A 725 28.85 43.40 -6.17
N VAL A 726 29.53 42.27 -6.21
CA VAL A 726 30.17 41.68 -5.03
C VAL A 726 31.65 42.02 -5.08
N GLU A 727 32.10 43.00 -4.26
CA GLU A 727 33.52 43.27 -4.08
C GLU A 727 34.23 41.96 -3.69
N ASN A 728 35.20 41.55 -4.52
CA ASN A 728 36.10 40.44 -4.27
C ASN A 728 36.87 40.66 -2.95
N ILE A 729 36.38 40.07 -1.88
CA ILE A 729 37.17 39.97 -0.65
C ILE A 729 37.98 38.69 -0.71
N ASN A 730 39.25 38.82 -1.04
CA ASN A 730 40.25 37.74 -0.91
C ASN A 730 40.27 37.24 0.54
N SER A 731 39.59 36.14 0.86
CA SER A 731 39.72 35.44 2.13
C SER A 731 40.51 34.14 1.94
N THR A 732 41.82 34.24 2.12
CA THR A 732 42.70 33.10 2.38
C THR A 732 42.50 32.62 3.80
N GLN A 733 41.45 31.88 4.10
CA GLN A 733 41.34 30.86 5.15
C GLN A 733 39.85 30.52 5.35
N SER A 734 39.49 29.27 5.03
CA SER A 734 38.23 28.68 5.47
C SER A 734 38.32 28.43 6.99
N PRO A 735 37.45 29.05 7.81
CA PRO A 735 37.53 28.91 9.26
C PRO A 735 36.82 27.69 9.83
N PHE A 736 36.31 26.77 9.03
CA PHE A 736 35.47 25.71 9.52
C PHE A 736 36.02 24.31 9.25
N ASN A 737 36.42 23.63 10.31
CA ASN A 737 36.80 22.24 10.32
C ASN A 737 35.78 21.41 11.11
N LEU A 738 35.17 20.46 10.45
CA LEU A 738 34.57 19.23 10.96
C LEU A 738 33.25 19.30 11.77
N LYS A 739 32.22 18.69 11.20
CA LYS A 739 31.15 18.02 11.95
C LYS A 739 31.61 16.61 12.32
N TYR A 740 31.49 16.21 13.57
CA TYR A 740 31.82 14.85 14.01
C TYR A 740 30.81 14.34 15.03
N ILE A 741 30.62 13.02 15.06
CA ILE A 741 29.76 12.37 16.05
C ILE A 741 30.66 11.75 17.12
N GLN A 742 30.45 12.13 18.36
CA GLN A 742 31.13 11.55 19.51
C GLN A 742 30.08 11.11 20.54
N ASN A 743 30.13 9.85 20.94
CA ASN A 743 29.17 9.23 21.88
C ASN A 743 27.70 9.40 21.48
N GLY A 744 27.40 9.33 20.16
CA GLY A 744 26.04 9.46 19.66
C GLY A 744 25.51 10.89 19.54
N ASN A 745 26.30 11.91 19.91
CA ASN A 745 25.94 13.32 19.77
C ASN A 745 26.70 13.97 18.62
N LEU A 746 26.02 14.80 17.85
CA LEU A 746 26.63 15.62 16.79
C LEU A 746 27.25 16.87 17.37
N TYR A 747 28.48 17.14 16.99
CA TYR A 747 29.25 18.36 17.35
C TYR A 747 29.65 19.11 16.10
N ILE A 748 29.65 20.43 16.19
CA ILE A 748 30.11 21.35 15.13
C ILE A 748 31.33 22.09 15.69
N GLN A 749 32.47 21.92 15.04
CA GLN A 749 33.68 22.70 15.39
C GLN A 749 33.75 23.91 14.47
N ALA A 750 33.68 25.09 15.04
CA ALA A 750 33.81 26.36 14.34
C ALA A 750 35.01 27.13 14.95
N MET A 751 36.04 27.33 14.13
CA MET A 751 37.32 27.89 14.57
C MET A 751 37.93 27.03 15.69
N ASP A 752 38.15 27.60 16.85
CA ASP A 752 38.73 26.95 18.04
C ASP A 752 37.69 26.45 19.05
N LYS A 753 36.39 26.57 18.70
CA LYS A 753 35.27 26.24 19.57
C LYS A 753 34.46 25.06 19.01
N THR A 754 33.91 24.29 19.94
CA THR A 754 33.02 23.16 19.62
C THR A 754 31.64 23.47 20.17
N TYR A 755 30.60 23.23 19.34
CA TYR A 755 29.23 23.44 19.70
C TYR A 755 28.45 22.11 19.58
N ASN A 756 27.47 21.90 20.47
CA ASN A 756 26.53 20.81 20.34
C ASN A 756 25.39 21.19 19.35
N VAL A 757 24.48 20.24 19.07
CA VAL A 757 23.33 20.45 18.20
C VAL A 757 22.38 21.58 18.63
N LEU A 758 22.46 22.03 19.86
CA LEU A 758 21.67 23.14 20.42
C LEU A 758 22.40 24.49 20.28
N GLY A 759 23.54 24.53 19.61
CA GLY A 759 24.39 25.74 19.50
C GLY A 759 25.09 26.16 20.79
N THR A 760 25.13 25.29 21.80
CA THR A 760 25.80 25.55 23.04
C THR A 760 27.29 25.21 22.93
N GLU A 761 28.18 26.13 23.27
CA GLU A 761 29.64 25.90 23.32
C GLU A 761 29.94 24.78 24.33
N VAL A 762 30.65 23.77 23.90
CA VAL A 762 31.08 22.63 24.74
C VAL A 762 32.57 22.74 24.98
N SER A 763 32.98 22.97 26.25
CA SER A 763 34.38 22.92 26.62
C SER A 763 34.93 21.49 26.45
N LYS A 764 36.11 21.35 25.85
CA LYS A 764 36.81 20.06 25.71
C LYS A 764 37.06 19.41 27.07
#